data_8edc13271dc198a9f5438142c0a577f7
#
_entry.id   8edc13271dc198a9f5438142c0a577f7
#
_cell.length_a   1.000
_cell.length_b   1.000
_cell.length_c   1.000
_cell.angle_alpha   90.00
_cell.angle_beta   90.00
_cell.angle_gamma   90.00
#
_symmetry.space_group_name_H-M   'P 1'
#
loop_
_entity.id
_entity.type
_entity.pdbx_description
1 polymer ?
#
loop_
_entity_poly.entity_id
_entity_poly.type
_entity_poly.pdbx_seq_one_letter_code
_entity_poly.pdbx_strand_id
1 'polypeptide(L)'
;MGKEKEDFDEELDLDADADLDDDLELDDEGTGGGMLQSTSKRVRMIFSVMASPNRIDILRILNSKGPLTYSELKSLAGFKSKKESGKFAYHLRKLLRQSLVALNKSERRYTITNLGKLVLSLARQIEERSIIESGKMYVRTSHDTIEEFNSHKIIQSLVREGTLPLELSQKITEEVENRIYKFQTTYLTGSLIREMVNNVLLEHGHEEYRNKLARLGMPVFDVQEMFTNVENLQNGVEDVLFTSGKNTLTEYLLTNKLPKDIADAHMSGDIHISNTGLWSLIPDVAFLNLKEFIDSGLQLQGKYLGVTRLPQPKTLDDLTTLLSTFLMLISKEASQEIVVDDLVAVLTKYSKNPSDIENMLHKVLTLSSTSISFDKLYTTISFRIPLSADQKTIQAILSAYKSYVESTPLPKIGLVIDYEKGKISNVSSILSEIISIGGNVILSKELCSTNGIKLHEKNTTTSIVLGSVTINLPRLAFESNKDETYFRARLALLMKPVISSMAIRKKDISDLTRRGINPILANSTQFMQKSNVTFVLNLVGLQEAIFNILDHKEAKDGNEILDKVLETAIDIASKKGEEAGINVKIAMIDSEGGSRFVTLDGEKYGKNSMTDLTDTSSYSQGLVLEGEKLGSMNAKNDTIVKCNKRTKALNGGTMVKISLGTKCKPSEIKAVIEKASSLISSFKPIKHVPICGNCGYKNEKLSDKCPTCKSTYIL
;
A
#
# COMPACT_ATOMS: atom_id res chain seq x y z
N MET A 1 -34.26 -32.49 23.19
CA MET A 1 -34.18 -32.63 24.66
C MET A 1 -32.85 -33.29 24.96
N GLY A 2 -31.81 -32.53 25.15
CA GLY A 2 -30.48 -32.94 25.58
C GLY A 2 -30.12 -32.13 26.80
N LYS A 3 -29.92 -32.83 27.91
CA LYS A 3 -29.58 -32.24 29.22
C LYS A 3 -28.15 -31.68 29.15
N GLU A 4 -28.03 -30.39 29.37
CA GLU A 4 -26.80 -29.74 29.79
C GLU A 4 -26.41 -30.31 31.16
N LYS A 5 -25.24 -30.90 31.25
CA LYS A 5 -24.62 -31.25 32.53
C LYS A 5 -23.92 -29.99 33.03
N GLU A 6 -24.44 -29.40 34.08
CA GLU A 6 -23.77 -28.46 34.95
C GLU A 6 -22.51 -29.15 35.51
N ASP A 7 -21.35 -28.64 35.16
CA ASP A 7 -20.11 -28.98 35.82
C ASP A 7 -20.10 -28.30 37.19
N PHE A 8 -20.29 -29.09 38.23
CA PHE A 8 -20.09 -28.68 39.61
C PHE A 8 -18.64 -28.33 39.82
N ASP A 9 -18.36 -27.04 40.01
CA ASP A 9 -17.12 -26.55 40.56
C ASP A 9 -16.98 -27.07 42.00
N GLU A 10 -16.05 -27.98 42.24
CA GLU A 10 -15.60 -28.33 43.60
C GLU A 10 -15.07 -27.08 44.28
N GLU A 11 -15.84 -26.47 45.17
CA GLU A 11 -15.39 -25.45 46.10
C GLU A 11 -14.24 -26.05 46.92
N LEU A 12 -13.04 -25.53 46.75
CA LEU A 12 -11.91 -25.82 47.66
C LEU A 12 -12.26 -25.21 49.01
N ASP A 13 -12.73 -26.04 49.94
CA ASP A 13 -12.85 -25.73 51.34
C ASP A 13 -11.46 -25.36 51.88
N LEU A 14 -11.25 -24.08 52.16
CA LEU A 14 -9.97 -23.53 52.64
C LEU A 14 -9.73 -23.80 54.13
N ASP A 15 -10.71 -24.41 54.81
CA ASP A 15 -10.70 -24.58 56.27
C ASP A 15 -10.50 -26.01 56.78
N ALA A 16 -10.41 -27.01 55.91
CA ALA A 16 -10.15 -28.39 56.30
C ALA A 16 -8.73 -28.81 55.81
N ASP A 17 -7.77 -28.76 56.66
CA ASP A 17 -6.59 -29.61 56.86
C ASP A 17 -5.47 -28.82 57.55
N ALA A 18 -5.63 -28.72 58.86
CA ALA A 18 -4.60 -28.28 59.80
C ALA A 18 -3.87 -29.50 60.37
N ASP A 19 -3.44 -30.43 59.58
CA ASP A 19 -2.54 -31.49 60.05
C ASP A 19 -1.82 -32.09 58.85
N LEU A 20 -0.58 -31.70 58.68
CA LEU A 20 0.57 -32.40 58.06
C LEU A 20 1.68 -31.38 57.71
N ASP A 21 2.29 -30.79 58.70
CA ASP A 21 3.62 -30.16 58.63
C ASP A 21 4.43 -30.58 59.88
N ASP A 22 4.61 -31.88 60.02
CA ASP A 22 5.72 -32.45 60.78
C ASP A 22 6.79 -32.85 59.78
N ASP A 23 7.77 -31.98 59.62
CA ASP A 23 9.16 -32.29 59.25
C ASP A 23 9.88 -30.96 59.00
N LEU A 24 10.38 -30.39 60.08
CA LEU A 24 11.56 -29.51 60.21
C LEU A 24 11.51 -28.78 61.56
N GLU A 25 11.55 -29.58 62.63
CA GLU A 25 12.10 -29.06 63.91
C GLU A 25 13.63 -29.05 63.79
N LEU A 26 14.21 -27.87 63.66
CA LEU A 26 15.57 -27.61 64.02
C LEU A 26 15.54 -26.70 65.22
N ASP A 27 15.99 -27.27 66.30
CA ASP A 27 16.27 -26.62 67.57
C ASP A 27 17.03 -25.30 67.36
N ASP A 28 16.50 -24.21 67.91
CA ASP A 28 17.24 -22.97 68.06
C ASP A 28 16.97 -22.40 69.48
N GLU A 29 17.85 -22.77 70.44
CA GLU A 29 18.07 -22.05 71.67
C GLU A 29 18.98 -20.85 71.36
N GLY A 30 18.47 -19.62 71.50
CA GLY A 30 19.36 -18.45 71.41
C GLY A 30 18.62 -17.10 71.25
N THR A 31 18.42 -16.51 72.34
CA THR A 31 18.05 -15.14 72.71
C THR A 31 18.37 -14.02 71.76
N GLY A 32 17.36 -13.17 71.47
CA GLY A 32 17.53 -11.75 71.17
C GLY A 32 17.48 -11.36 69.67
N GLY A 33 16.30 -10.94 69.18
CA GLY A 33 16.21 -10.34 67.86
C GLY A 33 14.90 -10.59 67.13
N GLY A 34 13.75 -10.36 67.74
CA GLY A 34 12.45 -10.83 67.24
C GLY A 34 11.97 -10.31 65.85
N MET A 35 12.51 -9.19 65.34
CA MET A 35 12.04 -8.63 64.06
C MET A 35 12.90 -9.07 62.88
N LEU A 36 14.19 -9.25 63.06
CA LEU A 36 15.14 -9.73 62.04
C LEU A 36 15.01 -11.25 61.79
N GLN A 37 14.69 -12.03 62.85
CA GLN A 37 14.45 -13.47 62.71
C GLN A 37 13.14 -13.79 61.99
N SER A 38 12.09 -13.00 62.17
CA SER A 38 10.82 -13.17 61.46
C SER A 38 10.94 -12.85 59.94
N THR A 39 11.73 -11.83 59.59
CA THR A 39 12.03 -11.49 58.21
C THR A 39 12.91 -12.55 57.50
N SER A 40 13.91 -13.09 58.17
CA SER A 40 14.76 -14.17 57.66
C SER A 40 13.95 -15.46 57.43
N LYS A 41 13.06 -15.81 58.35
CA LYS A 41 12.17 -16.97 58.22
C LYS A 41 11.21 -16.80 57.02
N ARG A 42 10.66 -15.61 56.81
CA ARG A 42 9.80 -15.30 55.65
C ARG A 42 10.56 -15.37 54.33
N VAL A 43 11.78 -14.88 54.26
CA VAL A 43 12.63 -14.97 53.07
C VAL A 43 12.91 -16.43 52.69
N ARG A 44 13.30 -17.27 53.68
CA ARG A 44 13.51 -18.72 53.46
C ARG A 44 12.25 -19.39 52.90
N MET A 45 11.08 -19.08 53.44
CA MET A 45 9.81 -19.64 52.98
C MET A 45 9.50 -19.24 51.51
N ILE A 46 9.73 -17.98 51.13
CA ILE A 46 9.55 -17.52 49.74
C ILE A 46 10.49 -18.27 48.79
N PHE A 47 11.78 -18.40 49.12
CA PHE A 47 12.71 -19.14 48.28
C PHE A 47 12.35 -20.63 48.17
N SER A 48 11.91 -21.27 49.26
CA SER A 48 11.42 -22.65 49.27
C SER A 48 10.20 -22.81 48.34
N VAL A 49 9.29 -21.82 48.33
CA VAL A 49 8.14 -21.83 47.42
C VAL A 49 8.59 -21.63 45.96
N MET A 50 9.61 -20.82 45.70
CA MET A 50 10.13 -20.58 44.36
C MET A 50 11.02 -21.72 43.80
N ALA A 51 11.43 -22.68 44.60
CA ALA A 51 12.22 -23.81 44.15
C ALA A 51 11.50 -24.76 43.20
N SER A 52 10.20 -24.60 42.98
CA SER A 52 9.41 -25.44 42.06
C SER A 52 9.15 -24.73 40.73
N PRO A 53 9.57 -25.32 39.59
CA PRO A 53 9.31 -24.76 38.23
C PRO A 53 7.84 -24.46 38.00
N ASN A 54 6.95 -25.37 38.35
CA ASN A 54 5.50 -25.20 38.15
C ASN A 54 4.94 -23.93 38.82
N ARG A 55 5.48 -23.54 39.99
CA ARG A 55 5.06 -22.33 40.70
C ARG A 55 5.57 -21.06 40.03
N ILE A 56 6.78 -21.11 39.49
CA ILE A 56 7.34 -20.02 38.69
C ILE A 56 6.48 -19.83 37.43
N ASP A 57 6.09 -20.92 36.75
CA ASP A 57 5.26 -20.85 35.56
C ASP A 57 3.86 -20.29 35.83
N ILE A 58 3.24 -20.66 36.96
CA ILE A 58 1.99 -20.07 37.42
C ILE A 58 2.10 -18.54 37.56
N LEU A 59 3.20 -18.07 38.22
CA LEU A 59 3.44 -16.62 38.37
C LEU A 59 3.72 -15.94 37.04
N ARG A 60 4.45 -16.57 36.12
CA ARG A 60 4.70 -16.06 34.75
C ARG A 60 3.40 -15.90 33.96
N ILE A 61 2.52 -16.89 34.03
CA ILE A 61 1.21 -16.87 33.36
C ILE A 61 0.35 -15.74 33.91
N LEU A 62 0.22 -15.61 35.22
CA LEU A 62 -0.56 -14.54 35.84
C LEU A 62 0.03 -13.15 35.58
N ASN A 63 1.35 -13.04 35.45
CA ASN A 63 1.99 -11.77 35.11
C ASN A 63 1.76 -11.36 33.66
N SER A 64 1.72 -12.31 32.72
CA SER A 64 1.57 -12.05 31.29
C SER A 64 0.11 -11.96 30.81
N LYS A 65 -0.78 -12.77 31.40
CA LYS A 65 -2.19 -12.87 30.97
C LYS A 65 -3.16 -12.09 31.87
N GLY A 66 -2.69 -11.60 33.02
CA GLY A 66 -3.52 -10.92 34.00
C GLY A 66 -4.39 -11.86 34.84
N PRO A 67 -5.54 -11.38 35.38
CA PRO A 67 -6.42 -12.16 36.25
C PRO A 67 -7.07 -13.34 35.54
N LEU A 68 -6.91 -14.57 36.08
CA LEU A 68 -7.43 -15.81 35.49
C LEU A 68 -8.29 -16.59 36.50
N THR A 69 -9.27 -17.32 35.99
CA THR A 69 -10.04 -18.29 36.78
C THR A 69 -9.20 -19.53 37.07
N TYR A 70 -9.62 -20.37 38.01
CA TYR A 70 -8.92 -21.62 38.37
C TYR A 70 -8.73 -22.54 37.16
N SER A 71 -9.77 -22.73 36.35
CA SER A 71 -9.73 -23.61 35.17
C SER A 71 -8.83 -23.08 34.05
N GLU A 72 -8.87 -21.78 33.78
CA GLU A 72 -7.99 -21.14 32.81
C GLU A 72 -6.51 -21.25 33.22
N LEU A 73 -6.22 -20.90 34.47
CA LEU A 73 -4.85 -20.94 35.01
C LEU A 73 -4.31 -22.36 35.05
N LYS A 74 -5.12 -23.34 35.46
CA LYS A 74 -4.77 -24.77 35.45
C LYS A 74 -4.42 -25.25 34.03
N SER A 75 -5.26 -24.92 33.05
CA SER A 75 -5.06 -25.31 31.65
C SER A 75 -3.80 -24.71 31.08
N LEU A 76 -3.56 -23.40 31.29
CA LEU A 76 -2.38 -22.69 30.81
C LEU A 76 -1.08 -23.17 31.48
N ALA A 77 -1.15 -23.55 32.76
CA ALA A 77 -0.01 -24.12 33.49
C ALA A 77 0.31 -25.59 33.12
N GLY A 78 -0.37 -26.14 32.12
CA GLY A 78 -0.06 -27.48 31.57
C GLY A 78 -0.72 -28.65 32.29
N PHE A 79 -1.55 -28.43 33.33
CA PHE A 79 -2.24 -29.48 34.07
C PHE A 79 -3.56 -29.85 33.39
N LYS A 80 -3.50 -30.73 32.39
CA LYS A 80 -4.68 -31.02 31.51
C LYS A 80 -5.60 -32.12 32.06
N SER A 81 -5.11 -33.02 32.90
CA SER A 81 -5.92 -34.16 33.36
C SER A 81 -6.64 -33.89 34.69
N LYS A 82 -7.76 -34.58 34.91
CA LYS A 82 -8.47 -34.52 36.20
C LYS A 82 -7.59 -35.04 37.36
N LYS A 83 -6.70 -36.01 37.10
CA LYS A 83 -5.77 -36.55 38.11
C LYS A 83 -4.70 -35.56 38.54
N GLU A 84 -4.42 -34.49 37.76
CA GLU A 84 -3.45 -33.47 38.07
C GLU A 84 -4.03 -32.26 38.83
N SER A 85 -5.35 -32.24 39.04
CA SER A 85 -6.02 -31.15 39.78
C SER A 85 -5.49 -31.00 41.21
N GLY A 86 -5.24 -32.08 41.91
CA GLY A 86 -4.64 -32.05 43.25
C GLY A 86 -3.22 -31.46 43.29
N LYS A 87 -2.39 -31.81 42.28
CA LYS A 87 -1.02 -31.24 42.18
C LYS A 87 -1.07 -29.72 41.88
N PHE A 88 -1.95 -29.31 40.96
CA PHE A 88 -2.10 -27.89 40.67
C PHE A 88 -2.64 -27.12 41.88
N ALA A 89 -3.67 -27.64 42.55
CA ALA A 89 -4.21 -27.02 43.76
C ALA A 89 -3.14 -26.87 44.86
N TYR A 90 -2.28 -27.87 45.03
CA TYR A 90 -1.14 -27.79 45.96
C TYR A 90 -0.19 -26.64 45.61
N HIS A 91 0.25 -26.52 44.37
CA HIS A 91 1.12 -25.44 43.94
C HIS A 91 0.50 -24.06 44.13
N LEU A 92 -0.77 -23.91 43.74
CA LEU A 92 -1.50 -22.66 43.86
C LEU A 92 -1.73 -22.25 45.34
N ARG A 93 -2.07 -23.24 46.20
CA ARG A 93 -2.26 -23.02 47.65
C ARG A 93 -0.95 -22.55 48.33
N LYS A 94 0.21 -23.10 47.94
CA LYS A 94 1.53 -22.64 48.43
C LYS A 94 1.82 -21.20 48.03
N LEU A 95 1.46 -20.77 46.82
CA LEU A 95 1.60 -19.39 46.35
C LEU A 95 0.67 -18.42 47.09
N LEU A 96 -0.59 -18.84 47.37
CA LEU A 96 -1.56 -18.05 48.13
C LEU A 96 -1.10 -17.86 49.57
N ARG A 97 -0.60 -18.93 50.26
CA ARG A 97 -0.10 -18.85 51.64
C ARG A 97 1.04 -17.86 51.80
N GLN A 98 1.90 -17.69 50.80
CA GLN A 98 2.99 -16.72 50.82
C GLN A 98 2.62 -15.35 50.23
N SER A 99 1.36 -15.12 49.98
CA SER A 99 0.85 -13.85 49.39
C SER A 99 1.50 -13.46 48.06
N LEU A 100 2.00 -14.43 47.29
CA LEU A 100 2.54 -14.20 45.92
C LEU A 100 1.45 -14.10 44.90
N VAL A 101 0.32 -14.77 45.18
CA VAL A 101 -0.90 -14.73 44.39
C VAL A 101 -2.04 -14.33 45.33
N ALA A 102 -3.01 -13.59 44.84
CA ALA A 102 -4.24 -13.24 45.52
C ALA A 102 -5.46 -13.75 44.79
N LEU A 103 -6.51 -14.14 45.49
CA LEU A 103 -7.79 -14.49 44.93
C LEU A 103 -8.77 -13.32 45.14
N ASN A 104 -9.29 -12.78 44.04
CA ASN A 104 -10.43 -11.87 44.07
C ASN A 104 -11.73 -12.70 44.24
N LYS A 105 -12.28 -12.71 45.46
CA LYS A 105 -13.46 -13.51 45.82
C LYS A 105 -14.73 -13.07 45.05
N SER A 106 -14.83 -11.78 44.65
CA SER A 106 -16.00 -11.26 43.92
C SER A 106 -16.00 -11.73 42.45
N GLU A 107 -14.84 -11.82 41.84
CA GLU A 107 -14.69 -12.21 40.42
C GLU A 107 -14.25 -13.68 40.24
N ARG A 108 -13.95 -14.37 41.33
CA ARG A 108 -13.36 -15.75 41.34
C ARG A 108 -12.12 -15.88 40.48
N ARG A 109 -11.25 -14.83 40.45
CA ARG A 109 -10.04 -14.78 39.66
C ARG A 109 -8.79 -14.67 40.50
N TYR A 110 -7.74 -15.36 40.08
CA TYR A 110 -6.42 -15.29 40.68
C TYR A 110 -5.58 -14.21 40.04
N THR A 111 -4.87 -13.42 40.83
CA THR A 111 -4.01 -12.33 40.42
C THR A 111 -2.62 -12.44 41.07
N ILE A 112 -1.58 -12.04 40.36
CA ILE A 112 -0.25 -11.91 40.92
C ILE A 112 -0.20 -10.65 41.80
N THR A 113 0.36 -10.77 43.02
CA THR A 113 0.53 -9.62 43.92
C THR A 113 1.79 -8.82 43.59
N ASN A 114 1.94 -7.62 44.19
CA ASN A 114 3.18 -6.85 44.04
C ASN A 114 4.40 -7.61 44.57
N LEU A 115 4.23 -8.38 45.66
CA LEU A 115 5.28 -9.27 46.19
C LEU A 115 5.58 -10.40 45.17
N GLY A 116 4.54 -10.99 44.57
CA GLY A 116 4.68 -12.00 43.52
C GLY A 116 5.46 -11.48 42.29
N LYS A 117 5.18 -10.27 41.85
CA LYS A 117 5.91 -9.61 40.75
C LYS A 117 7.38 -9.37 41.12
N LEU A 118 7.65 -8.88 42.35
CA LEU A 118 9.01 -8.66 42.81
C LEU A 118 9.80 -9.97 42.88
N VAL A 119 9.20 -11.03 43.44
CA VAL A 119 9.85 -12.35 43.57
C VAL A 119 10.09 -12.99 42.20
N LEU A 120 9.15 -12.82 41.23
CA LEU A 120 9.32 -13.27 39.86
C LEU A 120 10.46 -12.51 39.16
N SER A 121 10.58 -11.21 39.39
CA SER A 121 11.68 -10.38 38.87
C SER A 121 13.04 -10.83 39.43
N LEU A 122 13.11 -11.10 40.73
CA LEU A 122 14.32 -11.63 41.36
C LEU A 122 14.68 -13.02 40.85
N ALA A 123 13.71 -13.92 40.71
CA ALA A 123 13.93 -15.23 40.10
C ALA A 123 14.53 -15.12 38.70
N ARG A 124 14.01 -14.20 37.91
CA ARG A 124 14.54 -13.90 36.57
C ARG A 124 15.97 -13.38 36.60
N GLN A 125 16.30 -12.48 37.52
CA GLN A 125 17.65 -11.97 37.67
C GLN A 125 18.65 -13.06 38.16
N ILE A 126 18.20 -14.01 39.01
CA ILE A 126 19.00 -15.14 39.42
C ILE A 126 19.24 -16.11 38.25
N GLU A 127 18.18 -16.42 37.45
CA GLU A 127 18.33 -17.22 36.25
C GLU A 127 19.34 -16.57 35.28
N GLU A 128 19.21 -15.27 35.02
CA GLU A 128 20.11 -14.51 34.17
C GLU A 128 21.56 -14.52 34.65
N ARG A 129 21.80 -14.32 35.93
CA ARG A 129 23.16 -14.39 36.53
C ARG A 129 23.74 -15.79 36.50
N SER A 130 22.94 -16.80 36.83
CA SER A 130 23.37 -18.21 36.77
C SER A 130 23.78 -18.64 35.35
N ILE A 131 23.09 -18.10 34.34
CA ILE A 131 23.44 -18.30 32.91
C ILE A 131 24.80 -17.66 32.60
N ILE A 132 25.04 -16.43 33.08
CA ILE A 132 26.30 -15.70 32.88
C ILE A 132 27.48 -16.42 33.58
N GLU A 133 27.27 -16.92 34.81
CA GLU A 133 28.27 -17.64 35.57
C GLU A 133 28.61 -19.04 35.00
N SER A 134 27.70 -19.64 34.26
CA SER A 134 27.92 -20.92 33.56
C SER A 134 28.86 -20.82 32.34
N GLY A 135 29.30 -19.62 31.96
CA GLY A 135 30.14 -19.38 30.76
C GLY A 135 29.46 -19.65 29.44
N LYS A 136 28.18 -19.99 29.45
CA LYS A 136 27.37 -20.22 28.24
C LYS A 136 26.64 -18.93 27.85
N MET A 137 26.80 -18.53 26.60
CA MET A 137 26.06 -17.41 26.04
C MET A 137 24.75 -17.87 25.44
N TYR A 138 23.71 -17.07 25.66
CA TYR A 138 22.38 -17.34 25.11
C TYR A 138 21.90 -16.18 24.26
N VAL A 139 21.15 -16.52 23.20
CA VAL A 139 20.62 -15.58 22.22
C VAL A 139 19.10 -15.62 22.26
N ARG A 140 18.48 -14.46 22.39
CA ARG A 140 17.05 -14.31 22.13
C ARG A 140 16.81 -14.24 20.60
N THR A 141 16.08 -15.20 20.11
CA THR A 141 15.71 -15.25 18.69
C THR A 141 14.50 -14.37 18.40
N SER A 142 14.27 -14.08 17.13
CA SER A 142 13.07 -13.35 16.65
C SER A 142 11.77 -14.16 16.83
N HIS A 143 11.84 -15.41 17.26
CA HIS A 143 10.70 -16.31 17.50
C HIS A 143 10.39 -16.49 19.00
N ASP A 144 10.76 -15.51 19.83
CA ASP A 144 10.56 -15.50 21.29
C ASP A 144 11.16 -16.72 22.03
N THR A 145 12.15 -17.36 21.44
CA THR A 145 12.90 -18.47 22.07
C THR A 145 14.29 -18.00 22.54
N ILE A 146 14.79 -18.63 23.60
CA ILE A 146 16.17 -18.45 24.06
C ILE A 146 16.93 -19.72 23.68
N GLU A 147 18.01 -19.55 22.93
CA GLU A 147 18.86 -20.63 22.46
C GLU A 147 20.30 -20.39 22.86
N GLU A 148 21.09 -21.44 23.03
CA GLU A 148 22.53 -21.33 23.26
C GLU A 148 23.20 -20.72 22.02
N PHE A 149 24.14 -19.77 22.23
CA PHE A 149 24.86 -19.14 21.13
C PHE A 149 25.64 -20.19 20.33
N ASN A 150 25.45 -20.18 19.01
CA ASN A 150 26.12 -21.08 18.10
C ASN A 150 26.63 -20.31 16.89
N SER A 151 27.95 -20.12 16.81
CA SER A 151 28.61 -19.43 15.71
C SER A 151 28.36 -20.08 14.34
N HIS A 152 28.11 -21.40 14.29
CA HIS A 152 27.72 -22.07 13.05
C HIS A 152 26.45 -21.51 12.41
N LYS A 153 25.51 -20.97 13.20
CA LYS A 153 24.32 -20.31 12.65
C LYS A 153 24.65 -19.01 11.91
N ILE A 154 25.72 -18.32 12.33
CA ILE A 154 26.23 -17.13 11.62
C ILE A 154 26.79 -17.57 10.26
N ILE A 155 27.64 -18.61 10.22
CA ILE A 155 28.21 -19.15 8.99
C ILE A 155 27.09 -19.57 8.03
N GLN A 156 26.09 -20.29 8.52
CA GLN A 156 24.94 -20.72 7.70
C GLN A 156 24.16 -19.51 7.11
N SER A 157 23.94 -18.45 7.91
CA SER A 157 23.28 -17.22 7.43
C SER A 157 24.14 -16.51 6.38
N LEU A 158 25.44 -16.36 6.60
CA LEU A 158 26.37 -15.74 5.66
C LEU A 158 26.41 -16.47 4.30
N VAL A 159 26.47 -17.80 4.33
CA VAL A 159 26.50 -18.61 3.11
C VAL A 159 25.13 -18.61 2.40
N ARG A 160 24.04 -18.83 3.14
CA ARG A 160 22.69 -18.98 2.56
C ARG A 160 22.07 -17.65 2.13
N GLU A 161 22.11 -16.66 3.01
CA GLU A 161 21.47 -15.36 2.78
C GLU A 161 22.40 -14.39 2.07
N GLY A 162 23.66 -14.29 2.54
CA GLY A 162 24.68 -13.41 1.98
C GLY A 162 25.34 -13.95 0.71
N THR A 163 25.24 -15.25 0.44
CA THR A 163 25.95 -15.93 -0.67
C THR A 163 27.48 -15.81 -0.60
N LEU A 164 28.03 -15.70 0.60
CA LEU A 164 29.48 -15.62 0.82
C LEU A 164 30.15 -16.98 0.58
N PRO A 165 31.41 -17.00 0.10
CA PRO A 165 32.23 -18.19 0.12
C PRO A 165 32.44 -18.70 1.55
N LEU A 166 32.51 -20.03 1.72
CA LEU A 166 32.59 -20.65 3.04
C LEU A 166 33.80 -20.16 3.87
N GLU A 167 34.98 -20.05 3.24
CA GLU A 167 36.20 -19.58 3.89
C GLU A 167 36.07 -18.14 4.41
N LEU A 168 35.48 -17.25 3.62
CA LEU A 168 35.21 -15.88 4.04
C LEU A 168 34.18 -15.83 5.17
N SER A 169 33.14 -16.66 5.08
CA SER A 169 32.10 -16.75 6.11
C SER A 169 32.68 -17.20 7.46
N GLN A 170 33.65 -18.13 7.45
CA GLN A 170 34.35 -18.57 8.65
C GLN A 170 35.18 -17.44 9.27
N LYS A 171 35.96 -16.71 8.48
CA LYS A 171 36.77 -15.57 8.95
C LYS A 171 35.90 -14.45 9.56
N ILE A 172 34.83 -14.07 8.88
CA ILE A 172 33.91 -13.06 9.39
C ILE A 172 33.25 -13.53 10.68
N THR A 173 32.85 -14.79 10.76
CA THR A 173 32.22 -15.37 11.96
C THR A 173 33.17 -15.38 13.14
N GLU A 174 34.44 -15.78 12.95
CA GLU A 174 35.46 -15.78 14.01
C GLU A 174 35.68 -14.37 14.58
N GLU A 175 35.74 -13.36 13.71
CA GLU A 175 35.89 -11.98 14.15
C GLU A 175 34.65 -11.47 14.90
N VAL A 176 33.45 -11.79 14.42
CA VAL A 176 32.18 -11.46 15.10
C VAL A 176 32.12 -12.14 16.47
N GLU A 177 32.47 -13.42 16.56
CA GLU A 177 32.51 -14.20 17.78
C GLU A 177 33.46 -13.55 18.80
N ASN A 178 34.69 -13.18 18.39
CA ASN A 178 35.66 -12.48 19.22
C ASN A 178 35.12 -11.12 19.72
N ARG A 179 34.35 -10.41 18.94
CA ARG A 179 33.73 -9.15 19.35
C ARG A 179 32.61 -9.39 20.36
N ILE A 180 31.77 -10.39 20.12
CA ILE A 180 30.69 -10.79 21.03
C ILE A 180 31.25 -11.11 22.44
N TYR A 181 32.32 -11.89 22.50
CA TYR A 181 32.95 -12.23 23.79
C TYR A 181 33.56 -11.01 24.52
N LYS A 182 34.03 -10.01 23.80
CA LYS A 182 34.54 -8.77 24.38
C LYS A 182 33.47 -7.84 24.92
N PHE A 183 32.22 -7.94 24.42
CA PHE A 183 31.16 -6.99 24.70
C PHE A 183 30.51 -7.18 26.07
N GLN A 184 30.80 -8.28 26.81
CA GLN A 184 30.24 -8.61 28.12
C GLN A 184 28.75 -8.26 28.30
N THR A 185 27.95 -8.38 27.25
CA THR A 185 26.54 -8.02 27.31
C THR A 185 25.72 -9.12 27.95
N THR A 186 24.85 -8.73 28.88
CA THR A 186 23.92 -9.64 29.55
C THR A 186 22.85 -10.20 28.61
N TYR A 187 22.62 -9.53 27.47
CA TYR A 187 21.58 -9.88 26.51
C TYR A 187 22.11 -9.87 25.10
N LEU A 188 22.23 -11.04 24.53
CA LEU A 188 22.52 -11.21 23.12
C LEU A 188 21.18 -11.44 22.37
N THR A 189 20.96 -10.67 21.30
CA THR A 189 19.80 -10.87 20.43
C THR A 189 20.26 -11.18 19.02
N GLY A 190 19.42 -11.88 18.25
CA GLY A 190 19.71 -12.14 16.82
C GLY A 190 19.92 -10.84 16.04
N SER A 191 19.23 -9.75 16.39
CA SER A 191 19.41 -8.43 15.78
C SER A 191 20.79 -7.87 16.09
N LEU A 192 21.24 -7.89 17.34
CA LEU A 192 22.56 -7.39 17.74
C LEU A 192 23.70 -8.16 17.05
N ILE A 193 23.58 -9.50 16.96
CA ILE A 193 24.54 -10.31 16.21
C ILE A 193 24.60 -9.88 14.74
N ARG A 194 23.45 -9.65 14.11
CA ARG A 194 23.39 -9.19 12.70
C ARG A 194 24.03 -7.82 12.53
N GLU A 195 23.82 -6.90 13.44
CA GLU A 195 24.49 -5.59 13.45
C GLU A 195 26.02 -5.72 13.49
N MET A 196 26.51 -6.60 14.37
CA MET A 196 27.96 -6.89 14.46
C MET A 196 28.50 -7.52 13.18
N VAL A 197 27.78 -8.47 12.59
CA VAL A 197 28.15 -9.07 11.30
C VAL A 197 28.20 -8.00 10.20
N ASN A 198 27.20 -7.14 10.13
CA ASN A 198 27.15 -6.07 9.14
C ASN A 198 28.31 -5.07 9.30
N ASN A 199 28.66 -4.75 10.55
CA ASN A 199 29.80 -3.87 10.84
C ASN A 199 31.12 -4.48 10.38
N VAL A 200 31.38 -5.76 10.69
CA VAL A 200 32.59 -6.46 10.24
C VAL A 200 32.65 -6.53 8.71
N LEU A 201 31.54 -6.82 8.04
CA LEU A 201 31.48 -6.85 6.58
C LEU A 201 31.84 -5.49 5.95
N LEU A 202 31.34 -4.38 6.53
CA LEU A 202 31.66 -3.02 6.06
C LEU A 202 33.12 -2.65 6.28
N GLU A 203 33.70 -2.97 7.45
CA GLU A 203 35.10 -2.72 7.76
C GLU A 203 36.04 -3.44 6.79
N HIS A 204 35.65 -4.62 6.31
CA HIS A 204 36.40 -5.37 5.30
C HIS A 204 36.07 -5.02 3.85
N GLY A 205 35.22 -4.00 3.61
CA GLY A 205 34.84 -3.53 2.26
C GLY A 205 33.86 -4.45 1.52
N HIS A 206 33.14 -5.32 2.24
CA HIS A 206 32.19 -6.29 1.69
C HIS A 206 30.75 -5.74 1.66
N GLU A 207 30.53 -4.55 1.12
CA GLU A 207 29.22 -3.86 1.09
C GLU A 207 28.15 -4.68 0.35
N GLU A 208 28.49 -5.36 -0.74
CA GLU A 208 27.52 -6.17 -1.50
C GLU A 208 26.92 -7.31 -0.66
N TYR A 209 27.73 -7.98 0.14
CA TYR A 209 27.26 -9.05 1.02
C TYR A 209 26.44 -8.50 2.18
N ARG A 210 26.84 -7.38 2.76
CA ARG A 210 26.06 -6.68 3.78
C ARG A 210 24.68 -6.31 3.27
N ASN A 211 24.55 -5.82 2.05
CA ASN A 211 23.26 -5.45 1.46
C ASN A 211 22.32 -6.66 1.32
N LYS A 212 22.86 -7.83 1.01
CA LYS A 212 22.06 -9.08 0.97
C LYS A 212 21.60 -9.54 2.35
N LEU A 213 22.34 -9.23 3.40
CA LEU A 213 22.03 -9.57 4.79
C LEU A 213 21.17 -8.52 5.50
N ALA A 214 20.94 -7.37 4.88
CA ALA A 214 20.14 -6.30 5.45
C ALA A 214 18.70 -6.77 5.73
N ARG A 215 18.15 -6.35 6.85
CA ARG A 215 16.72 -6.50 7.13
C ARG A 215 15.99 -5.31 6.54
N LEU A 216 14.91 -5.62 5.86
CA LEU A 216 13.98 -4.63 5.33
C LEU A 216 12.85 -4.43 6.36
N GLY A 217 12.31 -3.23 6.41
CA GLY A 217 11.17 -2.94 7.29
C GLY A 217 11.07 -1.48 7.67
N MET A 218 10.14 -1.20 8.58
CA MET A 218 9.91 0.16 9.09
C MET A 218 10.68 0.39 10.40
N PRO A 219 11.18 1.62 10.63
CA PRO A 219 11.64 2.03 11.95
C PRO A 219 10.55 1.87 13.00
N VAL A 220 10.96 1.52 14.24
CA VAL A 220 10.01 1.36 15.37
C VAL A 220 9.22 2.64 15.60
N PHE A 221 9.85 3.79 15.45
CA PHE A 221 9.20 5.10 15.58
C PHE A 221 8.04 5.28 14.59
N ASP A 222 8.25 4.96 13.31
CA ASP A 222 7.21 5.10 12.27
C ASP A 222 6.02 4.16 12.54
N VAL A 223 6.31 2.94 13.02
CA VAL A 223 5.25 2.01 13.42
C VAL A 223 4.45 2.57 14.61
N GLN A 224 5.12 3.14 15.60
CA GLN A 224 4.46 3.77 16.76
C GLN A 224 3.62 4.98 16.32
N GLU A 225 4.13 5.79 15.40
CA GLU A 225 3.41 6.95 14.85
C GLU A 225 2.13 6.53 14.14
N MET A 226 2.13 5.44 13.38
CA MET A 226 0.92 4.90 12.77
C MET A 226 -0.16 4.53 13.80
N PHE A 227 0.23 4.00 14.96
CA PHE A 227 -0.72 3.70 16.04
C PHE A 227 -1.17 4.94 16.82
N THR A 228 -0.38 5.99 16.82
CA THR A 228 -0.72 7.25 17.50
C THR A 228 -1.65 8.10 16.65
N ASN A 229 -1.45 8.12 15.33
CA ASN A 229 -2.18 8.95 14.37
C ASN A 229 -3.24 8.14 13.61
N VAL A 230 -4.03 7.34 14.32
CA VAL A 230 -5.09 6.48 13.76
C VAL A 230 -6.13 7.28 12.94
N GLU A 231 -6.31 8.56 13.24
CA GLU A 231 -7.21 9.48 12.52
C GLU A 231 -6.85 9.64 11.03
N ASN A 232 -5.61 9.41 10.66
CA ASN A 232 -5.13 9.48 9.28
C ASN A 232 -5.37 8.16 8.50
N LEU A 233 -5.82 7.09 9.16
CA LEU A 233 -6.10 5.81 8.54
C LEU A 233 -7.54 5.80 7.98
N GLN A 234 -7.67 5.65 6.67
CA GLN A 234 -8.98 5.64 5.99
C GLN A 234 -9.64 4.26 5.98
N ASN A 235 -8.84 3.20 5.91
CA ASN A 235 -9.29 1.80 5.81
C ASN A 235 -8.93 0.97 7.06
N GLY A 236 -8.59 1.62 8.18
CA GLY A 236 -8.34 0.95 9.45
C GLY A 236 -7.14 0.01 9.42
N VAL A 237 -7.33 -1.25 9.81
CA VAL A 237 -6.26 -2.26 9.94
C VAL A 237 -5.56 -2.54 8.61
N GLU A 238 -6.29 -2.51 7.49
CA GLU A 238 -5.72 -2.76 6.16
C GLU A 238 -4.67 -1.72 5.78
N ASP A 239 -4.86 -0.44 6.12
CA ASP A 239 -3.89 0.62 5.87
C ASP A 239 -2.57 0.39 6.61
N VAL A 240 -2.63 -0.08 7.86
CA VAL A 240 -1.43 -0.40 8.64
C VAL A 240 -0.63 -1.53 7.99
N LEU A 241 -1.32 -2.62 7.63
CA LEU A 241 -0.69 -3.78 7.01
C LEU A 241 -0.14 -3.45 5.63
N PHE A 242 -0.92 -2.74 4.81
CA PHE A 242 -0.53 -2.36 3.46
C PHE A 242 0.65 -1.39 3.47
N THR A 243 0.63 -0.35 4.32
CA THR A 243 1.72 0.62 4.45
C THR A 243 3.02 -0.04 4.92
N SER A 244 2.94 -0.95 5.90
CA SER A 244 4.10 -1.70 6.38
C SER A 244 4.70 -2.58 5.27
N GLY A 245 3.86 -3.30 4.54
CA GLY A 245 4.29 -4.11 3.40
C GLY A 245 4.85 -3.27 2.25
N LYS A 246 4.18 -2.15 1.91
CA LYS A 246 4.60 -1.21 0.86
C LYS A 246 5.97 -0.61 1.17
N ASN A 247 6.22 -0.16 2.40
CA ASN A 247 7.51 0.41 2.79
C ASN A 247 8.64 -0.61 2.70
N THR A 248 8.41 -1.83 3.18
CA THR A 248 9.37 -2.93 3.07
C THR A 248 9.72 -3.25 1.61
N LEU A 249 8.73 -3.32 0.74
CA LEU A 249 8.94 -3.60 -0.69
C LEU A 249 9.57 -2.43 -1.43
N THR A 250 9.26 -1.18 -1.03
CA THR A 250 9.90 0.03 -1.56
C THR A 250 11.39 0.05 -1.22
N GLU A 251 11.74 -0.21 0.03
CA GLU A 251 13.14 -0.30 0.46
C GLU A 251 13.87 -1.40 -0.32
N TYR A 252 13.27 -2.59 -0.46
CA TYR A 252 13.82 -3.68 -1.25
C TYR A 252 14.04 -3.28 -2.72
N LEU A 253 13.08 -2.59 -3.32
CA LEU A 253 13.19 -2.11 -4.70
C LEU A 253 14.38 -1.16 -4.87
N LEU A 254 14.47 -0.14 -4.02
CA LEU A 254 15.45 0.93 -4.13
C LEU A 254 16.87 0.46 -3.78
N THR A 255 17.03 -0.49 -2.86
CA THR A 255 18.33 -0.92 -2.37
C THR A 255 18.89 -2.17 -3.07
N ASN A 256 18.00 -3.04 -3.60
CA ASN A 256 18.43 -4.37 -4.10
C ASN A 256 18.03 -4.65 -5.56
N LYS A 257 17.01 -3.99 -6.09
CA LYS A 257 16.47 -4.31 -7.42
C LYS A 257 16.86 -3.31 -8.49
N LEU A 258 16.71 -2.03 -8.20
CA LEU A 258 17.04 -0.97 -9.14
C LEU A 258 18.56 -0.73 -9.20
N PRO A 259 19.11 -0.38 -10.37
CA PRO A 259 20.43 0.23 -10.47
C PRO A 259 20.52 1.45 -9.55
N LYS A 260 21.70 1.65 -8.94
CA LYS A 260 21.90 2.70 -7.93
C LYS A 260 21.59 4.10 -8.46
N ASP A 261 22.00 4.40 -9.69
CA ASP A 261 21.73 5.68 -10.36
C ASP A 261 20.24 5.98 -10.52
N ILE A 262 19.41 4.96 -10.76
CA ILE A 262 17.95 5.08 -10.87
C ILE A 262 17.29 5.25 -9.49
N ALA A 263 17.76 4.50 -8.50
CA ALA A 263 17.29 4.64 -7.12
C ALA A 263 17.63 6.05 -6.59
N ASP A 264 18.86 6.52 -6.81
CA ASP A 264 19.33 7.84 -6.43
C ASP A 264 18.53 8.95 -7.15
N ALA A 265 18.26 8.79 -8.45
CA ALA A 265 17.45 9.74 -9.23
C ALA A 265 15.97 9.81 -8.71
N HIS A 266 15.44 8.67 -8.26
CA HIS A 266 14.10 8.66 -7.63
C HIS A 266 14.13 9.36 -6.28
N MET A 267 15.12 9.05 -5.44
CA MET A 267 15.23 9.64 -4.09
C MET A 267 15.53 11.14 -4.13
N SER A 268 16.41 11.56 -5.05
CA SER A 268 16.73 12.98 -5.25
C SER A 268 15.57 13.79 -5.83
N GLY A 269 14.64 13.15 -6.56
CA GLY A 269 13.51 13.80 -7.22
C GLY A 269 13.76 14.25 -8.65
N ASP A 270 14.78 13.69 -9.34
CA ASP A 270 14.97 13.86 -10.78
C ASP A 270 13.92 13.09 -11.56
N ILE A 271 13.51 11.93 -11.00
CA ILE A 271 12.40 11.12 -11.47
C ILE A 271 11.46 10.73 -10.33
N HIS A 272 10.25 10.30 -10.69
CA HIS A 272 9.33 9.64 -9.78
C HIS A 272 8.88 8.30 -10.36
N ILE A 273 9.12 7.23 -9.62
CA ILE A 273 8.62 5.89 -9.91
C ILE A 273 7.34 5.72 -9.10
N SER A 274 6.21 5.55 -9.79
CA SER A 274 4.92 5.37 -9.16
C SER A 274 4.82 4.00 -8.48
N ASN A 275 4.13 3.95 -7.33
CA ASN A 275 3.81 2.70 -6.62
C ASN A 275 5.01 1.77 -6.41
N THR A 276 6.09 2.30 -5.86
CA THR A 276 7.36 1.57 -5.64
C THR A 276 7.19 0.26 -4.89
N GLY A 277 6.29 0.19 -3.89
CA GLY A 277 6.00 -1.04 -3.15
C GLY A 277 5.27 -2.13 -3.96
N LEU A 278 4.64 -1.77 -5.08
CA LEU A 278 3.96 -2.70 -5.99
C LEU A 278 4.71 -2.90 -7.31
N TRP A 279 5.80 -2.19 -7.52
CA TRP A 279 6.49 -2.07 -8.80
C TRP A 279 6.89 -3.40 -9.44
N SER A 280 7.37 -4.35 -8.66
CA SER A 280 7.76 -5.68 -9.16
C SER A 280 6.61 -6.68 -9.20
N LEU A 281 5.44 -6.36 -8.64
CA LEU A 281 4.36 -7.33 -8.41
C LEU A 281 3.26 -7.28 -9.48
N ILE A 282 2.81 -6.06 -9.82
CA ILE A 282 1.65 -5.83 -10.68
C ILE A 282 1.91 -4.71 -11.67
N PRO A 283 1.23 -4.69 -12.84
CA PRO A 283 1.29 -3.59 -13.80
C PRO A 283 0.62 -2.32 -13.26
N ASP A 284 0.87 -1.19 -13.89
CA ASP A 284 0.22 0.07 -13.53
C ASP A 284 -1.19 0.18 -14.10
N VAL A 285 -1.37 -0.09 -15.39
CA VAL A 285 -2.69 0.01 -16.04
C VAL A 285 -2.94 -1.22 -16.91
N ALA A 286 -4.16 -1.74 -16.85
CA ALA A 286 -4.62 -2.81 -17.73
C ALA A 286 -5.88 -2.39 -18.48
N PHE A 287 -5.93 -2.67 -19.79
CA PHE A 287 -7.10 -2.52 -20.63
C PHE A 287 -7.63 -3.92 -20.94
N LEU A 288 -8.85 -4.22 -20.54
CA LEU A 288 -9.42 -5.56 -20.60
C LEU A 288 -10.75 -5.56 -21.34
N ASN A 289 -10.98 -6.60 -22.13
CA ASN A 289 -12.27 -6.86 -22.73
C ASN A 289 -13.12 -7.74 -21.80
N LEU A 290 -14.20 -7.19 -21.26
CA LEU A 290 -15.10 -7.90 -20.35
C LEU A 290 -15.71 -9.15 -20.98
N LYS A 291 -15.98 -9.13 -22.29
CA LYS A 291 -16.61 -10.23 -23.01
C LYS A 291 -15.80 -11.53 -22.92
N GLU A 292 -14.46 -11.45 -22.95
CA GLU A 292 -13.60 -12.64 -22.82
C GLU A 292 -13.86 -13.39 -21.50
N PHE A 293 -14.02 -12.64 -20.40
CA PHE A 293 -14.27 -13.22 -19.07
C PHE A 293 -15.73 -13.68 -18.89
N ILE A 294 -16.70 -13.01 -19.55
CA ILE A 294 -18.10 -13.39 -19.47
C ILE A 294 -18.36 -14.66 -20.29
N ASP A 295 -17.83 -14.77 -21.50
CA ASP A 295 -18.07 -15.90 -22.39
C ASP A 295 -17.39 -17.19 -21.89
N SER A 296 -16.26 -17.10 -21.19
CA SER A 296 -15.57 -18.26 -20.60
C SER A 296 -16.00 -18.58 -19.15
N GLY A 297 -16.68 -17.65 -18.50
CA GLY A 297 -16.85 -17.66 -17.05
C GLY A 297 -15.56 -17.28 -16.31
N LEU A 298 -15.66 -17.05 -15.01
CA LEU A 298 -14.52 -16.72 -14.18
C LEU A 298 -13.84 -18.02 -13.66
N GLN A 299 -12.79 -18.42 -14.37
CA GLN A 299 -11.95 -19.55 -14.00
C GLN A 299 -10.60 -19.03 -13.55
N LEU A 300 -10.30 -19.16 -12.25
CA LEU A 300 -9.03 -18.76 -11.70
C LEU A 300 -8.03 -19.91 -11.80
N GLN A 301 -6.87 -19.65 -12.39
CA GLN A 301 -5.73 -20.57 -12.35
C GLN A 301 -4.89 -20.29 -11.10
N GLY A 302 -4.36 -21.35 -10.48
CA GLY A 302 -3.43 -21.25 -9.38
C GLY A 302 -4.04 -21.50 -7.99
N LYS A 303 -3.45 -20.93 -6.95
CA LYS A 303 -3.70 -21.26 -5.54
C LYS A 303 -4.93 -20.58 -4.91
N TYR A 304 -5.79 -19.96 -5.69
CA TYR A 304 -7.03 -19.35 -5.19
C TYR A 304 -8.11 -20.41 -4.90
N LEU A 305 -7.85 -21.25 -3.91
CA LEU A 305 -8.77 -22.32 -3.51
C LEU A 305 -10.03 -21.80 -2.82
N GLY A 306 -9.98 -20.60 -2.24
CA GLY A 306 -11.09 -19.99 -1.55
C GLY A 306 -12.08 -19.22 -2.45
N VAL A 307 -11.79 -19.08 -3.75
CA VAL A 307 -12.68 -18.38 -4.68
C VAL A 307 -13.50 -19.36 -5.49
N THR A 308 -14.82 -19.17 -5.48
CA THR A 308 -15.76 -19.98 -6.25
C THR A 308 -15.52 -19.78 -7.75
N ARG A 309 -15.47 -20.89 -8.49
CA ARG A 309 -15.47 -20.86 -9.95
C ARG A 309 -16.87 -20.50 -10.43
N LEU A 310 -16.98 -19.43 -11.20
CA LEU A 310 -18.25 -18.97 -11.74
C LEU A 310 -18.35 -19.39 -13.20
N PRO A 311 -19.38 -20.16 -13.58
CA PRO A 311 -19.61 -20.53 -14.97
C PRO A 311 -20.06 -19.30 -15.78
N GLN A 312 -20.16 -19.49 -17.10
CA GLN A 312 -20.78 -18.49 -17.97
C GLN A 312 -22.17 -18.11 -17.45
N PRO A 313 -22.48 -16.82 -17.23
CA PRO A 313 -23.76 -16.41 -16.71
C PRO A 313 -24.89 -16.71 -17.70
N LYS A 314 -26.04 -17.11 -17.16
CA LYS A 314 -27.26 -17.37 -17.95
C LYS A 314 -28.34 -16.34 -17.69
N THR A 315 -28.34 -15.77 -16.52
CA THR A 315 -29.31 -14.76 -16.06
C THR A 315 -28.61 -13.43 -15.74
N LEU A 316 -29.37 -12.37 -15.54
CA LEU A 316 -28.86 -11.08 -15.09
C LEU A 316 -28.29 -11.17 -13.68
N ASP A 317 -28.85 -12.00 -12.80
CA ASP A 317 -28.36 -12.22 -11.43
C ASP A 317 -27.02 -12.99 -11.44
N ASP A 318 -26.87 -13.99 -12.32
CA ASP A 318 -25.58 -14.65 -12.52
C ASP A 318 -24.51 -13.67 -13.01
N LEU A 319 -24.88 -12.78 -13.93
CA LEU A 319 -24.00 -11.72 -14.44
C LEU A 319 -23.62 -10.75 -13.31
N THR A 320 -24.57 -10.36 -12.46
CA THR A 320 -24.31 -9.50 -11.28
C THR A 320 -23.25 -10.12 -10.36
N THR A 321 -23.41 -11.40 -10.07
CA THR A 321 -22.48 -12.15 -9.21
C THR A 321 -21.09 -12.24 -9.86
N LEU A 322 -21.04 -12.62 -11.14
CA LEU A 322 -19.76 -12.75 -11.85
C LEU A 322 -19.06 -11.42 -11.99
N LEU A 323 -19.78 -10.37 -12.38
CA LEU A 323 -19.21 -9.03 -12.58
C LEU A 323 -18.69 -8.44 -11.26
N SER A 324 -19.45 -8.55 -10.17
CA SER A 324 -19.01 -8.09 -8.85
C SER A 324 -17.74 -8.83 -8.40
N THR A 325 -17.71 -10.16 -8.52
CA THR A 325 -16.54 -10.97 -8.18
C THR A 325 -15.34 -10.63 -9.05
N PHE A 326 -15.54 -10.49 -10.36
CA PHE A 326 -14.49 -10.09 -11.30
C PHE A 326 -13.87 -8.74 -10.91
N LEU A 327 -14.70 -7.72 -10.69
CA LEU A 327 -14.21 -6.37 -10.33
C LEU A 327 -13.45 -6.35 -9.01
N MET A 328 -13.93 -7.09 -8.00
CA MET A 328 -13.26 -7.21 -6.70
C MET A 328 -11.87 -7.87 -6.81
N LEU A 329 -11.74 -8.87 -7.66
CA LEU A 329 -10.48 -9.59 -7.82
C LEU A 329 -9.50 -8.82 -8.70
N ILE A 330 -9.97 -8.35 -9.87
CA ILE A 330 -9.10 -7.68 -10.84
C ILE A 330 -8.56 -6.34 -10.32
N SER A 331 -9.30 -5.63 -9.45
CA SER A 331 -8.83 -4.39 -8.82
C SER A 331 -7.51 -4.54 -8.06
N LYS A 332 -7.15 -5.77 -7.68
CA LYS A 332 -5.90 -6.11 -6.98
C LYS A 332 -4.74 -6.41 -7.93
N GLU A 333 -4.98 -6.48 -9.22
CA GLU A 333 -3.97 -6.89 -10.21
C GLU A 333 -3.40 -5.73 -11.04
N ALA A 334 -3.80 -4.48 -10.76
CA ALA A 334 -3.16 -3.28 -11.29
C ALA A 334 -3.00 -2.22 -10.20
N SER A 335 -1.93 -1.42 -10.28
CA SER A 335 -1.59 -0.46 -9.22
C SER A 335 -2.25 0.92 -9.40
N GLN A 336 -2.73 1.25 -10.60
CA GLN A 336 -3.34 2.56 -10.91
C GLN A 336 -4.76 2.40 -11.43
N GLU A 337 -4.95 1.75 -12.58
CA GLU A 337 -6.27 1.71 -13.21
C GLU A 337 -6.47 0.44 -14.05
N ILE A 338 -7.69 -0.08 -14.02
CA ILE A 338 -8.16 -1.11 -14.95
C ILE A 338 -9.31 -0.55 -15.79
N VAL A 339 -9.09 -0.46 -17.07
CA VAL A 339 -10.09 0.00 -18.04
C VAL A 339 -10.81 -1.22 -18.60
N VAL A 340 -12.12 -1.31 -18.35
CA VAL A 340 -12.96 -2.43 -18.78
C VAL A 340 -13.77 -1.98 -19.99
N ASP A 341 -13.58 -2.67 -21.11
CA ASP A 341 -14.33 -2.45 -22.35
C ASP A 341 -15.49 -3.46 -22.49
N ASP A 342 -16.36 -3.23 -23.47
CA ASP A 342 -17.52 -4.06 -23.86
C ASP A 342 -18.64 -4.19 -22.82
N LEU A 343 -18.67 -3.35 -21.77
CA LEU A 343 -19.74 -3.38 -20.76
C LEU A 343 -21.12 -3.21 -21.40
N VAL A 344 -21.29 -2.24 -22.33
CA VAL A 344 -22.58 -1.96 -22.98
C VAL A 344 -23.06 -3.17 -23.77
N ALA A 345 -22.19 -3.80 -24.55
CA ALA A 345 -22.51 -4.96 -25.36
C ALA A 345 -22.90 -6.18 -24.47
N VAL A 346 -22.20 -6.39 -23.38
CA VAL A 346 -22.52 -7.44 -22.41
C VAL A 346 -23.90 -7.20 -21.81
N LEU A 347 -24.17 -6.01 -21.25
CA LEU A 347 -25.46 -5.72 -20.61
C LEU A 347 -26.64 -5.84 -21.58
N THR A 348 -26.50 -5.34 -22.79
CA THR A 348 -27.56 -5.44 -23.85
C THR A 348 -27.89 -6.90 -24.19
N LYS A 349 -26.93 -7.84 -24.06
CA LYS A 349 -27.14 -9.27 -24.29
C LYS A 349 -28.03 -9.90 -23.20
N TYR A 350 -27.89 -9.47 -21.93
CA TYR A 350 -28.56 -10.09 -20.78
C TYR A 350 -29.89 -9.43 -20.39
N SER A 351 -30.08 -8.15 -20.68
CA SER A 351 -31.38 -7.48 -20.48
C SER A 351 -31.62 -6.39 -21.51
N LYS A 352 -32.87 -6.25 -21.90
CA LYS A 352 -33.38 -5.14 -22.73
C LYS A 352 -34.16 -4.10 -21.94
N ASN A 353 -34.40 -4.39 -20.64
CA ASN A 353 -35.10 -3.46 -19.76
C ASN A 353 -34.10 -2.52 -19.08
N PRO A 354 -34.15 -1.21 -19.34
CA PRO A 354 -33.25 -0.23 -18.75
C PRO A 354 -33.26 -0.23 -17.21
N SER A 355 -34.44 -0.38 -16.60
CA SER A 355 -34.54 -0.37 -15.12
C SER A 355 -33.83 -1.54 -14.46
N ASP A 356 -33.85 -2.73 -15.08
CA ASP A 356 -33.14 -3.90 -14.54
C ASP A 356 -31.63 -3.70 -14.62
N ILE A 357 -31.15 -3.13 -15.74
CA ILE A 357 -29.74 -2.78 -15.94
C ILE A 357 -29.29 -1.73 -14.91
N GLU A 358 -30.10 -0.67 -14.73
CA GLU A 358 -29.79 0.40 -13.78
C GLU A 358 -29.67 -0.14 -12.34
N ASN A 359 -30.66 -0.91 -11.89
CA ASN A 359 -30.69 -1.50 -10.55
C ASN A 359 -29.52 -2.48 -10.32
N MET A 360 -29.24 -3.34 -11.30
CA MET A 360 -28.15 -4.28 -11.25
C MET A 360 -26.80 -3.56 -11.17
N LEU A 361 -26.57 -2.62 -12.09
CA LEU A 361 -25.29 -1.92 -12.16
C LEU A 361 -25.04 -1.05 -10.93
N HIS A 362 -26.06 -0.38 -10.39
CA HIS A 362 -25.94 0.36 -9.13
C HIS A 362 -25.46 -0.55 -7.98
N LYS A 363 -26.02 -1.77 -7.86
CA LYS A 363 -25.55 -2.76 -6.88
C LYS A 363 -24.09 -3.16 -7.10
N VAL A 364 -23.73 -3.46 -8.36
CA VAL A 364 -22.35 -3.84 -8.73
C VAL A 364 -21.36 -2.73 -8.38
N LEU A 365 -21.65 -1.48 -8.77
CA LEU A 365 -20.80 -0.32 -8.50
C LEU A 365 -20.62 -0.09 -7.00
N THR A 366 -21.70 -0.18 -6.23
CA THR A 366 -21.67 -0.01 -4.77
C THR A 366 -20.84 -1.10 -4.09
N LEU A 367 -21.08 -2.37 -4.42
CA LEU A 367 -20.34 -3.51 -3.86
C LEU A 367 -18.85 -3.45 -4.21
N SER A 368 -18.54 -3.19 -5.49
CA SER A 368 -17.15 -3.11 -5.95
C SER A 368 -16.41 -1.94 -5.31
N SER A 369 -17.06 -0.79 -5.15
CA SER A 369 -16.45 0.38 -4.54
C SER A 369 -16.09 0.19 -3.07
N THR A 370 -16.90 -0.56 -2.30
CA THR A 370 -16.62 -0.88 -0.90
C THR A 370 -15.48 -1.88 -0.74
N SER A 371 -15.22 -2.71 -1.75
CA SER A 371 -14.21 -3.76 -1.72
C SER A 371 -12.88 -3.34 -2.36
N ILE A 372 -12.86 -2.22 -3.07
CA ILE A 372 -11.64 -1.65 -3.66
C ILE A 372 -10.88 -0.93 -2.55
N SER A 373 -9.98 -1.64 -1.89
CA SER A 373 -9.21 -1.13 -0.75
C SER A 373 -7.89 -0.45 -1.13
N PHE A 374 -7.52 -0.41 -2.42
CA PHE A 374 -6.28 0.24 -2.82
C PHE A 374 -6.40 1.76 -2.80
N ASP A 375 -5.70 2.29 -1.89
CA ASP A 375 -5.19 3.60 -1.62
C ASP A 375 -5.52 4.71 -2.64
N LYS A 376 -6.23 5.67 -2.10
CA LYS A 376 -5.88 7.10 -2.14
C LYS A 376 -6.35 7.88 -3.31
N LEU A 377 -6.85 8.07 -4.14
CA LEU A 377 -7.12 9.23 -5.04
C LEU A 377 -7.36 8.85 -6.50
N TYR A 378 -6.93 7.68 -6.93
CA TYR A 378 -7.07 7.25 -8.32
C TYR A 378 -8.20 6.24 -8.49
N THR A 379 -8.89 6.36 -9.59
CA THR A 379 -9.86 5.36 -10.03
C THR A 379 -9.12 4.05 -10.27
N THR A 380 -9.45 3.02 -9.51
CA THR A 380 -8.89 1.68 -9.73
C THR A 380 -9.59 0.94 -10.85
N ILE A 381 -10.82 1.31 -11.19
CA ILE A 381 -11.59 0.72 -12.29
C ILE A 381 -12.29 1.82 -13.08
N SER A 382 -12.28 1.71 -14.40
CA SER A 382 -13.09 2.55 -15.29
C SER A 382 -13.78 1.73 -16.38
N PHE A 383 -14.95 2.17 -16.78
CA PHE A 383 -15.71 1.53 -17.86
C PHE A 383 -15.69 2.40 -19.10
N ARG A 384 -15.33 1.80 -20.24
CA ARG A 384 -15.50 2.45 -21.55
C ARG A 384 -16.93 2.34 -22.02
N ILE A 385 -17.51 3.47 -22.39
CA ILE A 385 -18.89 3.60 -22.88
C ILE A 385 -18.88 4.17 -24.30
N PRO A 386 -18.96 3.33 -25.34
CA PRO A 386 -19.01 3.79 -26.72
C PRO A 386 -20.39 4.35 -27.04
N LEU A 387 -20.47 5.63 -27.43
CA LEU A 387 -21.75 6.30 -27.75
C LEU A 387 -22.41 5.81 -29.06
N SER A 388 -21.74 4.96 -29.81
CA SER A 388 -22.30 4.27 -30.98
C SER A 388 -23.15 3.05 -30.63
N ALA A 389 -23.12 2.59 -29.38
CA ALA A 389 -23.84 1.40 -28.92
C ALA A 389 -25.31 1.70 -28.58
N ASP A 390 -26.03 0.73 -28.00
CA ASP A 390 -27.45 0.87 -27.64
C ASP A 390 -27.71 2.03 -26.68
N GLN A 391 -28.47 3.01 -27.14
CA GLN A 391 -28.70 4.25 -26.39
C GLN A 391 -29.50 4.04 -25.10
N LYS A 392 -30.42 3.05 -25.04
CA LYS A 392 -31.21 2.75 -23.84
C LYS A 392 -30.33 2.18 -22.77
N THR A 393 -29.46 1.26 -23.13
CA THR A 393 -28.46 0.68 -22.19
C THR A 393 -27.46 1.74 -21.71
N ILE A 394 -26.99 2.63 -22.59
CA ILE A 394 -26.10 3.74 -22.22
C ILE A 394 -26.80 4.65 -21.20
N GLN A 395 -28.03 5.04 -21.41
CA GLN A 395 -28.77 5.88 -20.45
C GLN A 395 -28.93 5.19 -19.09
N ALA A 396 -29.28 3.90 -19.08
CA ALA A 396 -29.36 3.13 -17.84
C ALA A 396 -28.01 3.06 -17.09
N ILE A 397 -26.90 2.87 -17.80
CA ILE A 397 -25.55 2.89 -17.21
C ILE A 397 -25.25 4.25 -16.59
N LEU A 398 -25.50 5.33 -17.31
CA LEU A 398 -25.24 6.70 -16.84
C LEU A 398 -26.12 7.08 -15.66
N SER A 399 -27.39 6.64 -15.62
CA SER A 399 -28.30 6.82 -14.47
C SER A 399 -27.79 6.05 -13.24
N ALA A 400 -27.40 4.78 -13.41
CA ALA A 400 -26.81 3.99 -12.33
C ALA A 400 -25.52 4.62 -11.79
N TYR A 401 -24.65 5.10 -12.68
CA TYR A 401 -23.41 5.74 -12.29
C TYR A 401 -23.65 7.08 -11.57
N LYS A 402 -24.64 7.88 -12.00
CA LYS A 402 -25.04 9.10 -11.31
C LYS A 402 -25.46 8.79 -9.87
N SER A 403 -26.38 7.84 -9.67
CA SER A 403 -26.83 7.42 -8.34
C SER A 403 -25.69 6.90 -7.47
N TYR A 404 -24.75 6.17 -8.07
CA TYR A 404 -23.52 5.74 -7.38
C TYR A 404 -22.66 6.92 -6.93
N VAL A 405 -22.40 7.92 -7.78
CA VAL A 405 -21.62 9.12 -7.42
C VAL A 405 -22.33 9.96 -6.38
N GLU A 406 -23.65 10.06 -6.39
CA GLU A 406 -24.44 10.74 -5.37
C GLU A 406 -24.30 10.10 -3.99
N SER A 407 -24.28 8.77 -3.93
CA SER A 407 -24.20 7.99 -2.68
C SER A 407 -22.78 7.80 -2.16
N THR A 408 -21.75 7.97 -3.00
CA THR A 408 -20.35 7.72 -2.66
C THR A 408 -19.57 9.01 -2.51
N PRO A 409 -18.98 9.31 -1.33
CA PRO A 409 -18.21 10.53 -1.11
C PRO A 409 -17.07 10.71 -2.13
N LEU A 410 -16.20 9.72 -2.25
CA LEU A 410 -15.08 9.68 -3.19
C LEU A 410 -15.24 8.50 -4.14
N PRO A 411 -15.88 8.67 -5.32
CA PRO A 411 -16.10 7.59 -6.25
C PRO A 411 -14.77 7.08 -6.84
N LYS A 412 -14.49 5.80 -6.64
CA LYS A 412 -13.27 5.12 -7.12
C LYS A 412 -13.44 4.50 -8.52
N ILE A 413 -14.64 4.47 -9.03
CA ILE A 413 -14.96 3.97 -10.37
C ILE A 413 -15.16 5.16 -11.30
N GLY A 414 -14.58 5.11 -12.51
CA GLY A 414 -14.67 6.16 -13.49
C GLY A 414 -15.34 5.72 -14.80
N LEU A 415 -15.59 6.68 -15.66
CA LEU A 415 -16.13 6.45 -17.01
C LEU A 415 -15.22 7.04 -18.09
N VAL A 416 -15.00 6.28 -19.15
CA VAL A 416 -14.36 6.71 -20.39
C VAL A 416 -15.45 6.77 -21.47
N ILE A 417 -15.91 7.97 -21.81
CA ILE A 417 -16.95 8.17 -22.82
C ILE A 417 -16.30 8.23 -24.19
N ASP A 418 -16.51 7.20 -24.99
CA ASP A 418 -16.02 7.17 -26.37
C ASP A 418 -17.06 7.76 -27.30
N TYR A 419 -16.73 8.94 -27.84
CA TYR A 419 -17.61 9.70 -28.74
C TYR A 419 -17.11 9.76 -30.21
N GLU A 420 -16.22 8.83 -30.59
CA GLU A 420 -15.68 8.79 -31.98
C GLU A 420 -16.79 8.67 -33.01
N LYS A 421 -17.78 7.78 -32.79
CA LYS A 421 -18.87 7.47 -33.74
C LYS A 421 -20.24 7.83 -33.22
N GLY A 422 -20.36 8.45 -32.04
CA GLY A 422 -21.63 8.79 -31.40
C GLY A 422 -21.83 10.28 -31.22
N LYS A 423 -23.09 10.70 -31.05
CA LYS A 423 -23.45 12.09 -30.80
C LYS A 423 -23.44 12.37 -29.29
N ILE A 424 -22.53 13.23 -28.88
CA ILE A 424 -22.38 13.59 -27.45
C ILE A 424 -23.62 14.31 -26.91
N SER A 425 -24.36 15.04 -27.78
CA SER A 425 -25.59 15.74 -27.40
C SER A 425 -26.66 14.84 -26.80
N ASN A 426 -26.65 13.52 -27.10
CA ASN A 426 -27.59 12.56 -26.54
C ASN A 426 -27.40 12.29 -25.06
N VAL A 427 -26.16 12.50 -24.53
CA VAL A 427 -25.77 12.19 -23.17
C VAL A 427 -25.20 13.40 -22.42
N SER A 428 -25.01 14.54 -23.10
CA SER A 428 -24.36 15.74 -22.50
C SER A 428 -25.09 16.27 -21.27
N SER A 429 -26.43 16.11 -21.23
CA SER A 429 -27.24 16.55 -20.07
C SER A 429 -26.91 15.72 -18.83
N ILE A 430 -26.98 14.40 -18.91
CA ILE A 430 -26.69 13.52 -17.77
C ILE A 430 -25.21 13.55 -17.39
N LEU A 431 -24.29 13.66 -18.35
CA LEU A 431 -22.88 13.81 -18.08
C LEU A 431 -22.58 15.12 -17.32
N SER A 432 -23.25 16.22 -17.66
CA SER A 432 -23.08 17.49 -16.96
C SER A 432 -23.54 17.42 -15.49
N GLU A 433 -24.59 16.67 -15.21
CA GLU A 433 -25.05 16.40 -13.84
C GLU A 433 -24.04 15.55 -13.07
N ILE A 434 -23.55 14.44 -13.66
CA ILE A 434 -22.53 13.57 -13.08
C ILE A 434 -21.25 14.34 -12.73
N ILE A 435 -20.76 15.19 -13.66
CA ILE A 435 -19.56 16.00 -13.44
C ILE A 435 -19.79 17.05 -12.35
N SER A 436 -20.99 17.62 -12.29
CA SER A 436 -21.34 18.66 -11.29
C SER A 436 -21.30 18.13 -9.86
N ILE A 437 -21.51 16.83 -9.64
CA ILE A 437 -21.49 16.16 -8.34
C ILE A 437 -20.15 15.43 -8.07
N GLY A 438 -19.13 15.64 -8.89
CA GLY A 438 -17.79 15.07 -8.71
C GLY A 438 -17.57 13.70 -9.33
N GLY A 439 -18.32 13.32 -10.36
CA GLY A 439 -18.09 12.08 -11.12
C GLY A 439 -16.78 12.12 -11.89
N ASN A 440 -16.04 11.01 -11.92
CA ASN A 440 -14.79 10.86 -12.65
C ASN A 440 -15.05 10.43 -14.09
N VAL A 441 -15.08 11.39 -14.99
CA VAL A 441 -15.42 11.16 -16.41
C VAL A 441 -14.38 11.79 -17.32
N ILE A 442 -13.85 11.00 -18.27
CA ILE A 442 -13.06 11.47 -19.41
C ILE A 442 -13.84 11.23 -20.72
N LEU A 443 -13.75 12.19 -21.62
CA LEU A 443 -14.34 12.08 -22.94
C LEU A 443 -13.22 11.93 -23.96
N SER A 444 -13.23 10.88 -24.77
CA SER A 444 -12.16 10.59 -25.72
C SER A 444 -12.66 9.93 -26.98
N LYS A 445 -12.05 10.24 -28.15
CA LYS A 445 -12.21 9.52 -29.41
C LYS A 445 -11.27 8.31 -29.50
N GLU A 446 -10.39 8.15 -28.55
CA GLU A 446 -9.41 7.08 -28.51
C GLU A 446 -9.57 6.27 -27.23
N LEU A 447 -9.15 5.02 -27.24
CA LEU A 447 -9.13 4.21 -26.02
C LEU A 447 -8.05 4.74 -25.08
N CYS A 448 -8.47 5.21 -23.92
CA CYS A 448 -7.58 5.76 -22.91
C CYS A 448 -8.07 5.40 -21.49
N SER A 449 -7.19 5.60 -20.52
CA SER A 449 -7.52 5.58 -19.08
C SER A 449 -8.09 6.92 -18.62
N THR A 450 -8.68 6.97 -17.44
CA THR A 450 -9.16 8.25 -16.85
C THR A 450 -8.01 9.20 -16.48
N ASN A 451 -6.76 8.70 -16.43
CA ASN A 451 -5.53 9.49 -16.26
C ASN A 451 -4.96 10.01 -17.59
N GLY A 452 -5.55 9.64 -18.74
CA GLY A 452 -5.13 10.08 -20.05
C GLY A 452 -4.09 9.20 -20.75
N ILE A 453 -3.73 8.05 -20.19
CA ILE A 453 -2.86 7.07 -20.86
C ILE A 453 -3.62 6.49 -22.07
N LYS A 454 -3.00 6.55 -23.25
CA LYS A 454 -3.58 6.06 -24.49
C LYS A 454 -3.14 4.67 -24.85
N LEU A 455 -4.08 3.92 -25.44
CA LEU A 455 -3.78 2.71 -26.17
C LEU A 455 -3.81 3.01 -27.69
N HIS A 456 -2.74 2.63 -28.39
CA HIS A 456 -2.61 3.00 -29.82
C HIS A 456 -3.25 2.00 -30.78
N GLU A 457 -3.52 0.77 -30.34
CA GLU A 457 -4.03 -0.27 -31.25
C GLU A 457 -5.50 -0.57 -30.98
N LYS A 458 -6.34 -0.23 -31.96
CA LYS A 458 -7.80 -0.43 -31.93
C LYS A 458 -8.25 -1.91 -31.92
N ASN A 459 -7.34 -2.85 -32.16
CA ASN A 459 -7.67 -4.26 -32.42
C ASN A 459 -7.18 -5.23 -31.35
N THR A 460 -6.60 -4.75 -30.26
CA THR A 460 -6.13 -5.63 -29.18
C THR A 460 -7.15 -5.74 -28.07
N THR A 461 -7.55 -6.96 -27.76
CA THR A 461 -8.54 -7.25 -26.74
C THR A 461 -8.03 -6.97 -25.34
N THR A 462 -6.70 -7.06 -25.12
CA THR A 462 -6.04 -6.79 -23.86
C THR A 462 -4.72 -6.09 -24.08
N SER A 463 -4.49 -4.98 -23.40
CA SER A 463 -3.24 -4.23 -23.42
C SER A 463 -2.85 -3.76 -22.04
N ILE A 464 -1.54 -3.63 -21.80
CA ILE A 464 -1.00 -3.38 -20.47
C ILE A 464 0.07 -2.31 -20.52
N VAL A 465 -0.02 -1.37 -19.57
CA VAL A 465 1.06 -0.48 -19.23
C VAL A 465 1.74 -1.07 -17.98
N LEU A 466 2.90 -1.69 -18.20
CA LEU A 466 3.64 -2.33 -17.12
C LEU A 466 4.17 -1.33 -16.11
N GLY A 467 4.54 -0.13 -16.56
CA GLY A 467 5.05 0.87 -15.66
C GLY A 467 5.08 2.26 -16.25
N SER A 468 4.93 3.24 -15.35
CA SER A 468 5.12 4.65 -15.62
C SER A 468 6.25 5.22 -14.75
N VAL A 469 7.09 6.05 -15.36
CA VAL A 469 8.11 6.84 -14.67
C VAL A 469 7.93 8.30 -15.07
N THR A 470 7.86 9.18 -14.09
CA THR A 470 7.68 10.61 -14.29
C THR A 470 9.01 11.34 -14.18
N ILE A 471 9.30 12.24 -15.11
CA ILE A 471 10.53 13.03 -15.19
C ILE A 471 10.26 14.45 -14.74
N ASN A 472 11.12 14.98 -13.86
CA ASN A 472 11.09 16.34 -13.36
C ASN A 472 11.78 17.29 -14.34
N LEU A 473 11.00 17.89 -15.25
CA LEU A 473 11.57 18.84 -16.24
C LEU A 473 12.00 20.17 -15.63
N PRO A 474 11.27 20.80 -14.67
CA PRO A 474 11.70 22.03 -14.00
C PRO A 474 13.10 21.94 -13.40
N ARG A 475 13.42 20.83 -12.72
CA ARG A 475 14.75 20.63 -12.15
C ARG A 475 15.83 20.56 -13.22
N LEU A 476 15.58 19.82 -14.30
CA LEU A 476 16.54 19.74 -15.41
C LEU A 476 16.76 21.12 -16.06
N ALA A 477 15.70 21.92 -16.20
CA ALA A 477 15.80 23.29 -16.72
C ALA A 477 16.59 24.20 -15.79
N PHE A 478 16.32 24.14 -14.49
CA PHE A 478 17.05 24.89 -13.48
C PHE A 478 18.55 24.58 -13.49
N GLU A 479 18.91 23.30 -13.55
CA GLU A 479 20.31 22.84 -13.63
C GLU A 479 20.98 23.16 -14.96
N SER A 480 20.22 23.42 -16.02
CA SER A 480 20.76 23.79 -17.35
C SER A 480 21.20 25.23 -17.49
N ASN A 481 20.97 26.07 -16.46
CA ASN A 481 21.34 27.49 -16.50
C ASN A 481 20.82 28.22 -17.75
N LYS A 482 19.58 27.96 -18.18
CA LYS A 482 18.92 28.57 -19.34
C LYS A 482 19.46 28.10 -20.71
N ASP A 483 20.33 27.07 -20.76
CA ASP A 483 20.82 26.47 -22.01
C ASP A 483 19.87 25.37 -22.49
N GLU A 484 19.14 25.63 -23.58
CA GLU A 484 18.22 24.66 -24.20
C GLU A 484 18.95 23.38 -24.66
N THR A 485 20.16 23.53 -25.22
CA THR A 485 20.90 22.38 -25.74
C THR A 485 21.36 21.47 -24.61
N TYR A 486 21.86 22.06 -23.54
CA TYR A 486 22.26 21.33 -22.35
C TYR A 486 21.05 20.66 -21.67
N PHE A 487 19.93 21.36 -21.57
CA PHE A 487 18.68 20.81 -21.03
C PHE A 487 18.25 19.54 -21.80
N ARG A 488 18.22 19.60 -23.14
CA ARG A 488 17.84 18.41 -23.96
C ARG A 488 18.86 17.27 -23.84
N ALA A 489 20.14 17.61 -23.73
CA ALA A 489 21.19 16.59 -23.51
C ALA A 489 21.03 15.91 -22.13
N ARG A 490 20.74 16.67 -21.07
CA ARG A 490 20.49 16.16 -19.72
C ARG A 490 19.24 15.26 -19.69
N LEU A 491 18.16 15.69 -20.34
CA LEU A 491 16.96 14.85 -20.50
C LEU A 491 17.30 13.53 -21.17
N ALA A 492 18.07 13.56 -22.27
CA ALA A 492 18.50 12.36 -22.97
C ALA A 492 19.34 11.41 -22.10
N LEU A 493 20.27 11.97 -21.29
CA LEU A 493 21.11 11.21 -20.38
C LEU A 493 20.29 10.54 -19.26
N LEU A 494 19.28 11.23 -18.72
CA LEU A 494 18.43 10.68 -17.69
C LEU A 494 17.50 9.59 -18.23
N MET A 495 16.93 9.78 -19.41
CA MET A 495 15.98 8.83 -20.00
C MET A 495 16.59 7.45 -20.30
N LYS A 496 17.85 7.40 -20.74
CA LYS A 496 18.52 6.14 -21.15
C LYS A 496 18.54 5.08 -20.04
N PRO A 497 19.11 5.33 -18.84
CA PRO A 497 19.12 4.34 -17.76
C PRO A 497 17.72 4.04 -17.24
N VAL A 498 16.80 5.01 -17.22
CA VAL A 498 15.40 4.80 -16.84
C VAL A 498 14.75 3.76 -17.76
N ILE A 499 14.90 3.88 -19.07
CA ILE A 499 14.36 2.90 -20.03
C ILE A 499 14.97 1.52 -19.81
N SER A 500 16.28 1.44 -19.55
CA SER A 500 16.95 0.17 -19.25
C SER A 500 16.39 -0.50 -17.98
N SER A 501 16.07 0.28 -16.95
CA SER A 501 15.47 -0.26 -15.72
C SER A 501 14.05 -0.82 -15.92
N MET A 502 13.29 -0.31 -16.87
CA MET A 502 11.95 -0.82 -17.20
C MET A 502 11.97 -2.27 -17.70
N ALA A 503 13.06 -2.70 -18.32
CA ALA A 503 13.24 -4.09 -18.75
C ALA A 503 13.33 -5.05 -17.55
N ILE A 504 13.88 -4.60 -16.41
CA ILE A 504 13.91 -5.37 -15.15
C ILE A 504 12.49 -5.62 -14.68
N ARG A 505 11.65 -4.58 -14.65
CA ARG A 505 10.23 -4.69 -14.27
C ARG A 505 9.48 -5.68 -15.15
N LYS A 506 9.69 -5.64 -16.47
CA LYS A 506 9.08 -6.59 -17.40
C LYS A 506 9.41 -8.03 -17.05
N LYS A 507 10.66 -8.31 -16.73
CA LYS A 507 11.10 -9.65 -16.33
C LYS A 507 10.43 -10.08 -15.02
N ASP A 508 10.45 -9.23 -13.99
CA ASP A 508 9.87 -9.53 -12.68
C ASP A 508 8.38 -9.85 -12.78
N ILE A 509 7.59 -8.97 -13.39
CA ILE A 509 6.13 -9.17 -13.54
C ILE A 509 5.84 -10.43 -14.37
N SER A 510 6.59 -10.66 -15.48
CA SER A 510 6.43 -11.87 -16.28
C SER A 510 6.66 -13.15 -15.48
N ASP A 511 7.71 -13.18 -14.67
CA ASP A 511 8.07 -14.35 -13.87
C ASP A 511 7.05 -14.60 -12.75
N LEU A 512 6.58 -13.55 -12.10
CA LEU A 512 5.56 -13.64 -11.05
C LEU A 512 4.18 -14.02 -11.60
N THR A 513 3.79 -13.48 -12.74
CA THR A 513 2.53 -13.85 -13.40
C THR A 513 2.51 -15.31 -13.80
N ARG A 514 3.63 -15.84 -14.36
CA ARG A 514 3.76 -17.29 -14.64
C ARG A 514 3.65 -18.15 -13.39
N ARG A 515 4.00 -17.63 -12.22
CA ARG A 515 3.86 -18.29 -10.91
C ARG A 515 2.48 -18.12 -10.27
N GLY A 516 1.56 -17.40 -10.94
CA GLY A 516 0.16 -17.26 -10.53
C GLY A 516 -0.12 -16.14 -9.53
N ILE A 517 0.72 -15.08 -9.47
CA ILE A 517 0.47 -13.91 -8.61
C ILE A 517 -0.71 -13.08 -9.12
N ASN A 518 -0.86 -12.96 -10.46
CA ASN A 518 -1.93 -12.20 -11.11
C ASN A 518 -2.86 -13.18 -11.86
N PRO A 519 -3.73 -13.93 -11.18
CA PRO A 519 -4.44 -15.06 -11.75
C PRO A 519 -5.45 -14.67 -12.83
N ILE A 520 -6.06 -13.48 -12.76
CA ILE A 520 -7.01 -13.01 -13.78
C ILE A 520 -6.26 -12.54 -15.03
N LEU A 521 -5.25 -11.70 -14.85
CA LEU A 521 -4.43 -11.24 -15.97
C LEU A 521 -3.65 -12.40 -16.61
N ALA A 522 -3.21 -13.39 -15.83
CA ALA A 522 -2.54 -14.59 -16.35
C ALA A 522 -3.43 -15.42 -17.25
N ASN A 523 -4.75 -15.42 -17.04
CA ASN A 523 -5.73 -16.13 -17.88
C ASN A 523 -5.99 -15.43 -19.21
N SER A 524 -5.64 -14.16 -19.36
CA SER A 524 -5.67 -13.51 -20.67
C SER A 524 -4.56 -14.08 -21.54
N THR A 525 -4.94 -14.75 -22.62
CA THR A 525 -3.99 -15.37 -23.57
C THR A 525 -3.03 -14.38 -24.21
N GLN A 526 -3.32 -13.09 -24.09
CA GLN A 526 -2.57 -11.99 -24.71
C GLN A 526 -1.75 -11.16 -23.69
N PHE A 527 -1.82 -11.50 -22.40
CA PHE A 527 -1.29 -10.68 -21.31
C PHE A 527 0.16 -10.23 -21.51
N MET A 528 1.07 -11.09 -21.94
CA MET A 528 2.49 -10.76 -22.08
C MET A 528 3.00 -10.77 -23.51
N GLN A 529 2.12 -10.69 -24.51
CA GLN A 529 2.57 -10.54 -25.90
C GLN A 529 3.26 -9.18 -26.08
N LYS A 530 4.38 -9.17 -26.83
CA LYS A 530 5.23 -7.97 -27.00
C LYS A 530 4.47 -6.76 -27.55
N SER A 531 3.51 -6.97 -28.43
CA SER A 531 2.67 -5.92 -29.01
C SER A 531 1.74 -5.23 -28.00
N ASN A 532 1.37 -5.93 -26.93
CA ASN A 532 0.34 -5.49 -25.98
C ASN A 532 0.93 -4.88 -24.70
N VAL A 533 2.27 -4.90 -24.57
CA VAL A 533 2.97 -4.43 -23.37
C VAL A 533 3.69 -3.14 -23.68
N THR A 534 3.37 -2.08 -22.93
CA THR A 534 3.98 -0.76 -23.06
C THR A 534 4.50 -0.26 -21.72
N PHE A 535 5.44 0.68 -21.79
CA PHE A 535 5.88 1.52 -20.69
C PHE A 535 5.62 2.99 -21.04
N VAL A 536 5.45 3.81 -20.00
CA VAL A 536 5.20 5.24 -20.18
C VAL A 536 6.26 6.06 -19.46
N LEU A 537 6.89 6.98 -20.19
CA LEU A 537 7.65 8.08 -19.62
C LEU A 537 6.76 9.32 -19.60
N ASN A 538 6.43 9.78 -18.42
CA ASN A 538 5.58 10.94 -18.19
C ASN A 538 6.43 12.19 -17.97
N LEU A 539 6.12 13.26 -18.69
CA LEU A 539 6.83 14.55 -18.59
C LEU A 539 5.99 15.52 -17.76
N VAL A 540 6.54 16.01 -16.65
CA VAL A 540 5.85 16.91 -15.73
C VAL A 540 6.60 18.23 -15.64
N GLY A 541 5.86 19.35 -15.53
CA GLY A 541 6.44 20.67 -15.36
C GLY A 541 7.04 21.27 -16.63
N LEU A 542 6.52 20.89 -17.80
CA LEU A 542 7.07 21.36 -19.06
C LEU A 542 6.89 22.87 -19.26
N GLN A 543 5.80 23.46 -18.77
CA GLN A 543 5.58 24.91 -18.83
C GLN A 543 6.56 25.66 -17.94
N GLU A 544 6.75 25.20 -16.71
CA GLU A 544 7.70 25.77 -15.75
C GLU A 544 9.14 25.64 -16.26
N ALA A 545 9.48 24.51 -16.86
CA ALA A 545 10.80 24.30 -17.44
C ALA A 545 11.11 25.30 -18.58
N ILE A 546 10.18 25.49 -19.48
CA ILE A 546 10.31 26.46 -20.60
C ILE A 546 10.38 27.88 -20.09
N PHE A 547 9.52 28.23 -19.12
CA PHE A 547 9.53 29.55 -18.49
C PHE A 547 10.88 29.86 -17.84
N ASN A 548 11.49 28.88 -17.17
CA ASN A 548 12.83 29.01 -16.62
C ASN A 548 13.91 29.19 -17.69
N ILE A 549 13.87 28.38 -18.77
CA ILE A 549 14.85 28.48 -19.87
C ILE A 549 14.78 29.84 -20.56
N LEU A 550 13.59 30.39 -20.72
CA LEU A 550 13.35 31.70 -21.39
C LEU A 550 13.54 32.91 -20.48
N ASP A 551 14.04 32.72 -19.26
CA ASP A 551 14.26 33.80 -18.29
C ASP A 551 12.99 34.61 -17.98
N HIS A 552 11.88 33.92 -17.71
CA HIS A 552 10.60 34.53 -17.37
C HIS A 552 9.99 35.43 -18.46
N LYS A 553 10.43 35.29 -19.72
CA LYS A 553 9.84 36.04 -20.84
C LYS A 553 8.71 35.22 -21.48
N GLU A 554 7.56 35.85 -21.63
CA GLU A 554 6.52 35.30 -22.51
C GLU A 554 7.03 35.34 -23.96
N ALA A 555 7.45 34.21 -24.50
CA ALA A 555 8.03 34.15 -25.83
C ALA A 555 7.21 33.31 -26.78
N LYS A 556 7.10 33.76 -28.01
CA LYS A 556 6.65 32.93 -29.14
C LYS A 556 7.54 31.69 -29.29
N ASP A 557 8.82 31.81 -28.91
CA ASP A 557 9.84 30.77 -28.99
C ASP A 557 9.64 29.59 -28.04
N GLY A 558 8.88 29.78 -26.93
CA GLY A 558 8.60 28.72 -25.97
C GLY A 558 7.91 27.49 -26.56
N ASN A 559 7.08 27.69 -27.58
CA ASN A 559 6.41 26.56 -28.26
C ASN A 559 7.37 25.78 -29.16
N GLU A 560 8.36 26.42 -29.78
CA GLU A 560 9.36 25.78 -30.59
C GLU A 560 10.28 24.92 -29.73
N ILE A 561 10.72 25.45 -28.57
CA ILE A 561 11.51 24.70 -27.61
C ILE A 561 10.73 23.47 -27.11
N LEU A 562 9.46 23.65 -26.77
CA LEU A 562 8.58 22.58 -26.31
C LEU A 562 8.46 21.46 -27.37
N ASP A 563 8.23 21.81 -28.63
CA ASP A 563 8.11 20.84 -29.70
C ASP A 563 9.46 20.07 -29.87
N LYS A 564 10.61 20.74 -29.83
CA LYS A 564 11.95 20.11 -29.90
C LYS A 564 12.21 19.18 -28.72
N VAL A 565 11.76 19.53 -27.51
CA VAL A 565 11.89 18.68 -26.31
C VAL A 565 11.08 17.41 -26.47
N LEU A 566 9.83 17.54 -26.93
CA LEU A 566 8.95 16.39 -27.15
C LEU A 566 9.50 15.47 -28.27
N GLU A 567 9.94 16.02 -29.38
CA GLU A 567 10.56 15.25 -30.48
C GLU A 567 11.81 14.50 -29.97
N THR A 568 12.67 15.16 -29.21
CA THR A 568 13.86 14.54 -28.60
C THR A 568 13.48 13.38 -27.68
N ALA A 569 12.48 13.58 -26.82
CA ALA A 569 12.03 12.55 -25.89
C ALA A 569 11.43 11.33 -26.63
N ILE A 570 10.60 11.56 -27.65
CA ILE A 570 9.98 10.50 -28.46
C ILE A 570 11.04 9.68 -29.21
N ASP A 571 12.00 10.35 -29.83
CA ASP A 571 13.10 9.69 -30.58
C ASP A 571 13.95 8.80 -29.66
N ILE A 572 14.30 9.29 -28.48
CA ILE A 572 15.07 8.52 -27.49
C ILE A 572 14.25 7.34 -26.96
N ALA A 573 12.98 7.56 -26.63
CA ALA A 573 12.09 6.51 -26.13
C ALA A 573 11.95 5.37 -27.15
N SER A 574 11.78 5.71 -28.42
CA SER A 574 11.69 4.72 -29.51
C SER A 574 13.00 3.95 -29.66
N LYS A 575 14.13 4.63 -29.87
CA LYS A 575 15.43 4.00 -30.12
C LYS A 575 15.89 3.14 -28.94
N LYS A 576 15.84 3.68 -27.72
CA LYS A 576 16.29 2.97 -26.54
C LYS A 576 15.31 1.88 -26.09
N GLY A 577 14.02 2.08 -26.34
CA GLY A 577 13.02 1.03 -26.14
C GLY A 577 13.25 -0.18 -27.04
N GLU A 578 13.54 0.04 -28.33
CA GLU A 578 13.88 -1.03 -29.27
C GLU A 578 15.15 -1.77 -28.85
N GLU A 579 16.22 -1.05 -28.47
CA GLU A 579 17.47 -1.64 -27.96
C GLU A 579 17.23 -2.51 -26.71
N ALA A 580 16.36 -2.08 -25.82
CA ALA A 580 16.01 -2.80 -24.59
C ALA A 580 14.91 -3.89 -24.79
N GLY A 581 14.35 -4.04 -25.98
CA GLY A 581 13.30 -5.01 -26.30
C GLY A 581 11.96 -4.69 -25.63
N ILE A 582 11.69 -3.42 -25.39
CA ILE A 582 10.44 -2.91 -24.79
C ILE A 582 9.84 -1.78 -25.64
N ASN A 583 8.52 -1.59 -25.50
CA ASN A 583 7.83 -0.48 -26.15
C ASN A 583 7.67 0.65 -25.12
N VAL A 584 8.28 1.80 -25.37
CA VAL A 584 8.26 2.97 -24.49
C VAL A 584 7.57 4.12 -25.17
N LYS A 585 6.58 4.72 -24.49
CA LYS A 585 5.79 5.83 -25.02
C LYS A 585 5.96 7.07 -24.14
N ILE A 586 5.86 8.24 -24.75
CA ILE A 586 5.95 9.54 -24.04
C ILE A 586 4.55 10.06 -23.77
N ALA A 587 4.31 10.50 -22.55
CA ALA A 587 3.03 11.04 -22.09
C ALA A 587 3.18 12.36 -21.32
N MET A 588 2.07 13.08 -21.23
CA MET A 588 1.86 14.19 -20.30
C MET A 588 0.53 13.96 -19.59
N ILE A 589 0.58 13.22 -18.49
CA ILE A 589 -0.57 12.75 -17.72
C ILE A 589 -0.44 13.11 -16.25
N ASP A 590 -1.53 12.93 -15.49
CA ASP A 590 -1.51 13.13 -14.04
C ASP A 590 -0.65 12.09 -13.33
N SER A 591 0.12 12.55 -12.33
CA SER A 591 1.04 11.73 -11.54
C SER A 591 1.26 12.37 -10.16
N GLU A 592 1.46 11.55 -9.14
CA GLU A 592 1.89 12.01 -7.82
C GLU A 592 3.26 12.72 -7.85
N GLY A 593 4.05 12.47 -8.89
CA GLY A 593 5.35 13.11 -9.09
C GLY A 593 5.29 14.64 -9.10
N GLY A 594 4.21 15.24 -9.60
CA GLY A 594 4.10 16.70 -9.71
C GLY A 594 4.20 17.42 -8.36
N SER A 595 3.48 17.00 -7.35
CA SER A 595 3.52 17.59 -6.00
C SER A 595 4.78 17.19 -5.24
N ARG A 596 5.23 15.95 -5.37
CA ARG A 596 6.47 15.46 -4.76
C ARG A 596 7.68 16.28 -5.24
N PHE A 597 7.75 16.58 -6.54
CA PHE A 597 8.85 17.36 -7.11
C PHE A 597 8.88 18.79 -6.58
N VAL A 598 7.73 19.47 -6.47
CA VAL A 598 7.66 20.81 -5.89
C VAL A 598 8.22 20.84 -4.47
N THR A 599 7.88 19.85 -3.65
CA THR A 599 8.37 19.73 -2.28
C THR A 599 9.89 19.56 -2.25
N LEU A 600 10.43 18.58 -2.99
CA LEU A 600 11.86 18.28 -3.02
C LEU A 600 12.70 19.40 -3.65
N ASP A 601 12.17 20.08 -4.67
CA ASP A 601 12.85 21.20 -5.30
C ASP A 601 12.83 22.44 -4.40
N GLY A 602 11.74 22.67 -3.67
CA GLY A 602 11.64 23.72 -2.65
C GLY A 602 12.61 23.53 -1.49
N GLU A 603 12.88 22.30 -1.09
CA GLU A 603 13.90 21.95 -0.09
C GLU A 603 15.32 22.17 -0.63
N LYS A 604 15.59 21.75 -1.87
CA LYS A 604 16.93 21.80 -2.48
C LYS A 604 17.34 23.21 -2.90
N TYR A 605 16.46 23.97 -3.52
CA TYR A 605 16.77 25.28 -4.12
C TYR A 605 16.20 26.48 -3.36
N GLY A 606 15.38 26.23 -2.35
CA GLY A 606 14.68 27.24 -1.55
C GLY A 606 13.32 27.63 -2.12
N LYS A 607 12.35 27.84 -1.23
CA LYS A 607 10.95 28.14 -1.60
C LYS A 607 10.82 29.41 -2.45
N ASN A 608 11.63 30.45 -2.20
CA ASN A 608 11.56 31.72 -2.95
C ASN A 608 11.98 31.56 -4.41
N SER A 609 12.92 30.67 -4.72
CA SER A 609 13.33 30.40 -6.10
C SER A 609 12.30 29.62 -6.90
N MET A 610 11.37 28.95 -6.20
CA MET A 610 10.32 28.13 -6.78
C MET A 610 8.96 28.82 -6.84
N THR A 611 8.68 29.81 -5.97
CA THR A 611 7.43 30.60 -6.00
C THR A 611 7.30 31.43 -7.27
N ASP A 612 8.41 31.81 -7.88
CA ASP A 612 8.39 32.49 -9.19
C ASP A 612 8.01 31.53 -10.35
N LEU A 613 8.13 30.21 -10.15
CA LEU A 613 7.83 29.21 -11.17
C LEU A 613 6.42 28.63 -11.04
N THR A 614 5.85 28.59 -9.84
CA THR A 614 4.54 28.00 -9.62
C THR A 614 3.85 28.53 -8.37
N ASP A 615 2.65 29.05 -8.53
CA ASP A 615 1.74 29.42 -7.44
C ASP A 615 0.99 28.22 -6.87
N THR A 616 1.26 27.00 -7.40
CA THR A 616 0.53 25.80 -7.09
C THR A 616 1.37 24.82 -6.24
N SER A 617 0.68 23.92 -5.54
CA SER A 617 1.30 22.84 -4.77
C SER A 617 1.86 21.69 -5.66
N SER A 618 1.73 21.80 -6.96
CA SER A 618 2.17 20.78 -7.94
C SER A 618 2.59 21.43 -9.25
N TYR A 619 3.67 20.90 -9.87
CA TYR A 619 4.03 21.29 -11.23
C TYR A 619 2.94 20.94 -12.24
N SER A 620 2.91 21.66 -13.36
CA SER A 620 1.93 21.46 -14.42
C SER A 620 1.95 20.04 -14.96
N GLN A 621 0.76 19.45 -15.06
CA GLN A 621 0.57 18.09 -15.53
C GLN A 621 -0.48 18.08 -16.64
N GLY A 622 -0.10 17.56 -17.80
CA GLY A 622 -0.96 17.61 -18.97
C GLY A 622 -1.11 19.03 -19.52
N LEU A 623 -2.26 19.28 -20.14
CA LEU A 623 -2.64 20.58 -20.69
C LEU A 623 -3.91 21.08 -20.00
N VAL A 624 -3.93 22.32 -19.56
CA VAL A 624 -5.08 22.92 -18.87
C VAL A 624 -5.73 23.98 -19.77
N LEU A 625 -7.04 23.88 -19.95
CA LEU A 625 -7.87 24.87 -20.66
C LEU A 625 -8.95 25.39 -19.70
N GLU A 626 -9.22 26.69 -19.76
CA GLU A 626 -10.29 27.30 -18.98
C GLU A 626 -11.64 27.10 -19.70
N GLY A 627 -12.62 26.51 -19.02
CA GLY A 627 -13.93 26.22 -19.57
C GLY A 627 -14.67 27.48 -20.05
N GLU A 628 -14.55 28.58 -19.30
CA GLU A 628 -15.16 29.88 -19.62
C GLU A 628 -14.64 30.46 -20.94
N LYS A 629 -13.35 30.33 -21.22
CA LYS A 629 -12.72 30.84 -22.45
C LYS A 629 -13.03 29.95 -23.66
N LEU A 630 -13.38 28.69 -23.45
CA LEU A 630 -13.59 27.72 -24.52
C LEU A 630 -14.78 28.11 -25.44
N GLY A 631 -15.80 28.76 -24.90
CA GLY A 631 -16.98 29.24 -25.64
C GLY A 631 -16.63 30.16 -26.80
N SER A 632 -15.62 31.00 -26.66
CA SER A 632 -15.14 31.96 -27.68
C SER A 632 -14.12 31.36 -28.65
N MET A 633 -13.59 30.15 -28.39
CA MET A 633 -12.57 29.51 -29.22
C MET A 633 -13.18 28.78 -30.42
N ASN A 634 -12.42 28.68 -31.49
CA ASN A 634 -12.74 27.91 -32.67
C ASN A 634 -11.59 26.99 -33.08
N ALA A 635 -11.78 26.12 -34.06
CA ALA A 635 -10.77 25.16 -34.51
C ALA A 635 -9.47 25.80 -35.04
N LYS A 636 -9.49 27.08 -35.42
CA LYS A 636 -8.32 27.85 -35.88
C LYS A 636 -7.63 28.62 -34.73
N ASN A 637 -8.18 28.56 -33.51
CA ASN A 637 -7.55 29.19 -32.36
C ASN A 637 -6.18 28.54 -32.09
N ASP A 638 -5.16 29.35 -31.91
CA ASP A 638 -3.77 28.92 -31.75
C ASP A 638 -3.61 27.93 -30.59
N THR A 639 -4.27 28.15 -29.46
CA THR A 639 -4.26 27.26 -28.30
C THR A 639 -4.85 25.89 -28.64
N ILE A 640 -5.95 25.83 -29.36
CA ILE A 640 -6.58 24.57 -29.76
C ILE A 640 -5.71 23.81 -30.79
N VAL A 641 -5.14 24.53 -31.75
CA VAL A 641 -4.24 23.95 -32.76
C VAL A 641 -3.01 23.33 -32.07
N LYS A 642 -2.38 24.04 -31.15
CA LYS A 642 -1.23 23.56 -30.39
C LYS A 642 -1.61 22.37 -29.49
N CYS A 643 -2.74 22.46 -28.80
CA CYS A 643 -3.26 21.36 -27.99
C CYS A 643 -3.42 20.07 -28.83
N ASN A 644 -4.09 20.15 -29.97
CA ASN A 644 -4.32 19.01 -30.85
C ASN A 644 -3.01 18.48 -31.48
N LYS A 645 -2.04 19.35 -31.84
CA LYS A 645 -0.73 18.93 -32.33
C LYS A 645 0.01 18.10 -31.27
N ARG A 646 0.07 18.58 -30.03
CA ARG A 646 0.73 17.90 -28.90
C ARG A 646 0.06 16.58 -28.54
N THR A 647 -1.29 16.59 -28.46
CA THR A 647 -2.07 15.37 -28.19
C THR A 647 -1.83 14.28 -29.24
N LYS A 648 -1.60 14.65 -30.50
CA LYS A 648 -1.23 13.71 -31.56
C LYS A 648 0.23 13.23 -31.47
N ALA A 649 1.14 14.10 -31.10
CA ALA A 649 2.58 13.77 -30.99
C ALA A 649 2.85 12.81 -29.84
N LEU A 650 2.16 12.98 -28.70
CA LEU A 650 2.33 12.18 -27.50
C LEU A 650 1.66 10.80 -27.65
N ASN A 651 2.47 9.81 -27.98
CA ASN A 651 2.02 8.44 -28.26
C ASN A 651 1.63 7.64 -27.00
N GLY A 652 2.04 8.07 -25.80
CA GLY A 652 1.67 7.48 -24.50
C GLY A 652 0.43 8.10 -23.87
N GLY A 653 -0.02 9.23 -24.38
CA GLY A 653 -1.23 9.93 -23.92
C GLY A 653 -0.99 11.35 -23.44
N THR A 654 -2.10 12.07 -23.33
CA THR A 654 -2.10 13.45 -22.84
C THR A 654 -3.38 13.68 -22.06
N MET A 655 -3.24 14.20 -20.85
CA MET A 655 -4.36 14.69 -20.09
C MET A 655 -4.65 16.15 -20.48
N VAL A 656 -5.78 16.37 -21.16
CA VAL A 656 -6.29 17.71 -21.42
C VAL A 656 -7.40 17.99 -20.42
N LYS A 657 -7.10 18.83 -19.45
CA LYS A 657 -8.04 19.24 -18.38
C LYS A 657 -8.80 20.47 -18.82
N ILE A 658 -10.12 20.46 -18.64
CA ILE A 658 -10.95 21.65 -18.77
C ILE A 658 -11.37 22.06 -17.37
N SER A 659 -10.77 23.11 -16.85
CA SER A 659 -11.10 23.65 -15.54
C SER A 659 -12.46 24.34 -15.58
N LEU A 660 -13.35 23.91 -14.71
CA LEU A 660 -14.68 24.48 -14.53
C LEU A 660 -14.71 25.28 -13.25
N GLY A 661 -15.33 26.47 -13.30
CA GLY A 661 -15.51 27.29 -12.10
C GLY A 661 -16.31 26.55 -11.02
N THR A 662 -16.02 26.79 -9.76
CA THR A 662 -16.72 26.17 -8.62
C THR A 662 -18.24 26.36 -8.64
N LYS A 663 -18.69 27.52 -9.16
CA LYS A 663 -20.12 27.88 -9.28
C LYS A 663 -20.74 27.49 -10.64
N CYS A 664 -20.01 26.77 -11.50
CA CYS A 664 -20.48 26.38 -12.84
C CYS A 664 -21.69 25.46 -12.74
N LYS A 665 -22.78 25.82 -13.38
CA LYS A 665 -24.06 25.08 -13.39
C LYS A 665 -24.01 23.92 -14.39
N PRO A 666 -24.82 22.86 -14.21
CA PRO A 666 -24.90 21.76 -15.17
C PRO A 666 -25.16 22.21 -16.61
N SER A 667 -25.98 23.24 -16.84
CA SER A 667 -26.24 23.79 -18.19
C SER A 667 -24.98 24.40 -18.83
N GLU A 668 -24.15 25.03 -18.09
CA GLU A 668 -22.85 25.60 -18.54
C GLU A 668 -21.84 24.47 -18.82
N ILE A 669 -21.78 23.48 -17.93
CA ILE A 669 -20.95 22.28 -18.11
C ILE A 669 -21.35 21.57 -19.40
N LYS A 670 -22.65 21.41 -19.65
CA LYS A 670 -23.17 20.84 -20.91
C LYS A 670 -22.64 21.59 -22.14
N ALA A 671 -22.74 22.90 -22.16
CA ALA A 671 -22.24 23.73 -23.24
C ALA A 671 -20.72 23.57 -23.45
N VAL A 672 -19.95 23.50 -22.36
CA VAL A 672 -18.48 23.26 -22.40
C VAL A 672 -18.21 21.88 -23.01
N ILE A 673 -18.89 20.82 -22.58
CA ILE A 673 -18.71 19.47 -23.10
C ILE A 673 -18.99 19.40 -24.59
N GLU A 674 -20.12 19.95 -25.05
CA GLU A 674 -20.50 19.95 -26.46
C GLU A 674 -19.50 20.75 -27.30
N LYS A 675 -19.05 21.90 -26.82
CA LYS A 675 -18.05 22.72 -27.50
C LYS A 675 -16.69 22.02 -27.56
N ALA A 676 -16.20 21.48 -26.40
CA ALA A 676 -14.92 20.79 -26.33
C ALA A 676 -14.87 19.59 -27.26
N SER A 677 -15.93 18.78 -27.30
CA SER A 677 -15.99 17.59 -28.15
C SER A 677 -15.87 17.91 -29.66
N SER A 678 -16.24 19.12 -30.08
CA SER A 678 -16.06 19.59 -31.45
C SER A 678 -14.65 20.06 -31.77
N LEU A 679 -13.84 20.40 -30.72
CA LEU A 679 -12.53 21.03 -30.89
C LEU A 679 -11.36 20.10 -30.52
N ILE A 680 -11.56 19.20 -29.57
CA ILE A 680 -10.50 18.40 -28.92
C ILE A 680 -10.85 16.92 -29.02
N SER A 681 -9.86 16.05 -29.22
CA SER A 681 -10.07 14.61 -29.37
C SER A 681 -10.20 13.86 -28.05
N SER A 682 -9.59 14.37 -26.96
CA SER A 682 -9.65 13.77 -25.61
C SER A 682 -9.52 14.85 -24.55
N PHE A 683 -10.43 14.88 -23.58
CA PHE A 683 -10.44 15.89 -22.52
C PHE A 683 -11.19 15.40 -21.28
N LYS A 684 -10.81 15.97 -20.13
CA LYS A 684 -11.43 15.71 -18.82
C LYS A 684 -11.96 17.02 -18.23
N PRO A 685 -13.27 17.22 -18.14
CA PRO A 685 -13.84 18.33 -17.40
C PRO A 685 -13.60 18.12 -15.90
N ILE A 686 -13.05 19.12 -15.22
CA ILE A 686 -12.74 19.06 -13.79
C ILE A 686 -13.52 20.13 -13.08
N LYS A 687 -14.35 19.73 -12.12
CA LYS A 687 -15.03 20.61 -11.17
C LYS A 687 -14.65 20.21 -9.76
N HIS A 688 -14.18 21.17 -8.97
CA HIS A 688 -13.91 20.94 -7.55
C HIS A 688 -15.22 20.97 -6.77
N VAL A 689 -15.52 19.87 -6.07
CA VAL A 689 -16.69 19.72 -5.20
C VAL A 689 -16.17 19.50 -3.79
N PRO A 690 -16.36 20.45 -2.86
CA PRO A 690 -15.91 20.28 -1.48
C PRO A 690 -16.60 19.12 -0.78
N ILE A 691 -15.84 18.36 -0.02
CA ILE A 691 -16.29 17.13 0.69
C ILE A 691 -15.86 17.21 2.15
N CYS A 692 -16.77 16.89 3.07
CA CYS A 692 -16.40 16.69 4.46
C CYS A 692 -15.61 15.39 4.63
N GLY A 693 -14.35 15.47 5.07
CA GLY A 693 -13.49 14.32 5.28
C GLY A 693 -13.95 13.39 6.42
N ASN A 694 -14.84 13.87 7.31
CA ASN A 694 -15.34 13.07 8.43
C ASN A 694 -16.60 12.27 8.08
N CYS A 695 -17.61 12.89 7.42
CA CYS A 695 -18.90 12.24 7.16
C CYS A 695 -19.23 12.05 5.67
N GLY A 696 -18.35 12.47 4.77
CA GLY A 696 -18.55 12.35 3.33
C GLY A 696 -19.60 13.30 2.73
N TYR A 697 -20.15 14.25 3.49
CA TYR A 697 -21.12 15.21 2.97
C TYR A 697 -20.49 16.07 1.88
N LYS A 698 -21.14 16.12 0.70
CA LYS A 698 -20.70 16.91 -0.47
C LYS A 698 -21.64 18.08 -0.70
N ASN A 699 -21.13 19.27 -0.87
CA ASN A 699 -21.93 20.42 -1.31
C ASN A 699 -21.03 21.54 -1.79
N GLU A 700 -21.42 22.24 -2.87
CA GLU A 700 -20.69 23.39 -3.41
C GLU A 700 -20.56 24.57 -2.41
N LYS A 701 -21.45 24.64 -1.42
CA LYS A 701 -21.45 25.68 -0.37
C LYS A 701 -20.68 25.29 0.88
N LEU A 702 -20.04 24.11 0.86
CA LEU A 702 -19.27 23.63 2.00
C LEU A 702 -17.95 24.45 2.08
N SER A 703 -17.73 25.17 3.21
CA SER A 703 -16.54 26.00 3.40
C SER A 703 -15.80 25.60 4.67
N ASP A 704 -16.18 26.18 5.82
CA ASP A 704 -15.39 26.06 7.05
C ASP A 704 -15.85 24.93 7.97
N LYS A 705 -17.15 24.64 7.96
CA LYS A 705 -17.75 23.62 8.83
C LYS A 705 -18.82 22.80 8.10
N CYS A 706 -18.76 21.50 8.29
CA CYS A 706 -19.78 20.60 7.78
C CYS A 706 -21.13 20.85 8.49
N PRO A 707 -22.23 21.07 7.75
CA PRO A 707 -23.55 21.25 8.36
C PRO A 707 -24.06 19.98 9.07
N THR A 708 -23.62 18.80 8.63
CA THR A 708 -24.07 17.50 9.14
C THR A 708 -23.36 17.09 10.42
N CYS A 709 -22.02 17.06 10.43
CA CYS A 709 -21.23 16.55 11.56
C CYS A 709 -20.41 17.62 12.30
N LYS A 710 -20.47 18.88 11.86
CA LYS A 710 -19.76 20.04 12.44
C LYS A 710 -18.23 19.96 12.36
N SER A 711 -17.67 18.98 11.66
CA SER A 711 -16.23 18.86 11.41
C SER A 711 -15.71 20.06 10.61
N THR A 712 -14.49 20.50 10.90
CA THR A 712 -13.74 21.51 10.13
C THR A 712 -12.82 20.88 9.09
N TYR A 713 -12.76 19.54 9.03
CA TYR A 713 -11.97 18.82 8.04
C TYR A 713 -12.71 18.75 6.71
N ILE A 714 -12.41 19.71 5.83
CA ILE A 714 -12.98 19.83 4.48
C ILE A 714 -11.88 19.56 3.46
N LEU A 715 -12.19 18.69 2.52
CA LEU A 715 -11.31 18.28 1.40
C LEU A 715 -11.74 18.95 0.11
#